data_5e6b2251fd868020168755847e619434
#
_entry.id   5e6b2251fd868020168755847e619434
#
_cell.length_a   1.000
_cell.length_b   1.000
_cell.length_c   1.000
_cell.angle_alpha   90.00
_cell.angle_beta   90.00
_cell.angle_gamma   90.00
#
_symmetry.space_group_name_H-M   'P 1'
#
loop_
_entity.id
_entity.type
_entity.pdbx_description
1 polymer ?
#
loop_
_entity_poly.entity_id
_entity_poly.type
_entity_poly.pdbx_seq_one_letter_code
_entity_poly.pdbx_strand_id
1 'polypeptide(L)'
;MTDSPLDDAIQEAKSAAQKAGIDTETFAAVQSKEGRTSFAFELEGLGSASSVSELEEAIEQIEGVDARIVYPSSMAWISASRTLDPTLIVDAFQQYGVTATLTDSSLRRRLAWTDVEEGRYRRARARRFGSRVDEESRRFEIARREGFLHKRDETTRVVETTEVLFTARSLMTKARLFTSIACTIPVLAVSFWRELQFDYWQWALAALSLPVVLYGAWPFHRATIGGARRGMSALDSASSVAILMAWGWSIVMMLFSSVGDPTYRAQPKWIAIDPTKFVSGALFFDVACGMTVILLAGRILVRRARSDLLEDLKRYRPNPSSTVTVVGKNRKTGEVRKEEVAIQKLNVGDDILIAPYALIPADGYVVGGASTIDGTALDIGRLKVKVNDHVYAGCVNGSNPLKIRVLHTGHRTWFAGITRWVSQASVHQNHADAVATRAASMLVPVSFVIAATDFALWALITNNLNQAFATALAVLGSVSPVALATSASLAMRKSIEDAARQGVLIQSGETLRVIDTVDTVIFNRVGALSKAGMSVEKVTADRGENPDLVLRVAGALAMESDHPVSRALVRAAREARDASTDDSIPGWIDVTHSEIDEEGSFRGFVELPVGDETRSVEAVLWRPRSLSALDGRLAAAAESGSSPLVVRWKNKDRGVITLFNAAKDDAVDAVDDLEAQGIETMMLSRDTYPVARRYGDSVGVSHVLAGIQPGQKPQTVRSVRNHGATIAVVGDDSINDCFRVANVGILIDAMSKSSAAIEHPVANVIMLKNDVAPIPRLFTFARRLNRRIRSNLGFAWVYNVAAIIAAISGVLHPMIASLFMLGATIVIEVRSTWTRNL
;
A
#
# COMPACT_ATOMS: atom_id res chain seq x y z
N MET A 1 15.10 24.97 -46.95
CA MET A 1 13.93 24.95 -46.09
C MET A 1 13.29 23.59 -46.32
N THR A 2 13.60 22.65 -45.48
CA THR A 2 13.08 21.28 -45.53
C THR A 2 12.12 21.15 -44.35
N ASP A 3 10.82 21.16 -44.68
CA ASP A 3 9.79 20.91 -43.71
C ASP A 3 10.00 19.50 -43.11
N SER A 4 10.05 19.44 -41.80
CA SER A 4 10.25 18.19 -41.06
C SER A 4 8.98 17.31 -41.15
N PRO A 5 9.10 15.98 -41.31
CA PRO A 5 7.94 15.05 -41.27
C PRO A 5 7.11 15.20 -40.01
N LEU A 6 7.68 15.78 -38.95
CA LEU A 6 7.01 16.08 -37.69
C LEU A 6 6.01 17.24 -37.84
N ASP A 7 6.31 18.26 -38.64
CA ASP A 7 5.42 19.39 -38.86
C ASP A 7 4.18 19.01 -39.68
N ASP A 8 4.33 18.09 -40.62
CA ASP A 8 3.22 17.53 -41.40
C ASP A 8 2.30 16.69 -40.52
N ALA A 9 2.86 15.84 -39.64
CA ALA A 9 2.10 15.04 -38.72
C ALA A 9 1.33 15.90 -37.68
N ILE A 10 1.95 17.01 -37.24
CA ILE A 10 1.29 17.96 -36.32
C ILE A 10 0.13 18.68 -37.00
N GLN A 11 0.29 19.05 -38.29
CA GLN A 11 -0.78 19.68 -39.06
C GLN A 11 -1.94 18.71 -39.35
N GLU A 12 -1.63 17.47 -39.65
CA GLU A 12 -2.65 16.44 -39.89
C GLU A 12 -3.43 16.14 -38.59
N ALA A 13 -2.77 16.06 -37.44
CA ALA A 13 -3.41 15.93 -36.15
C ALA A 13 -4.29 17.14 -35.78
N LYS A 14 -3.86 18.36 -36.09
CA LYS A 14 -4.65 19.57 -35.87
C LYS A 14 -5.91 19.59 -36.75
N SER A 15 -5.77 19.18 -38.03
CA SER A 15 -6.93 19.11 -38.93
C SER A 15 -7.95 18.06 -38.52
N ALA A 16 -7.49 16.93 -38.01
CA ALA A 16 -8.35 15.87 -37.48
C ALA A 16 -9.12 16.31 -36.20
N ALA A 17 -8.43 17.01 -35.29
CA ALA A 17 -9.03 17.56 -34.09
C ALA A 17 -10.09 18.64 -34.39
N GLN A 18 -9.85 19.49 -35.36
CA GLN A 18 -10.78 20.53 -35.82
C GLN A 18 -12.02 19.92 -36.48
N LYS A 19 -11.88 18.82 -37.24
CA LYS A 19 -12.99 18.06 -37.80
C LYS A 19 -13.82 17.36 -36.71
N ALA A 20 -13.23 17.05 -35.57
CA ALA A 20 -13.90 16.48 -34.40
C ALA A 20 -14.56 17.53 -33.51
N GLY A 21 -14.54 18.82 -33.88
CA GLY A 21 -15.14 19.91 -33.09
C GLY A 21 -14.32 20.31 -31.83
N ILE A 22 -13.05 19.91 -31.77
CA ILE A 22 -12.14 20.27 -30.68
C ILE A 22 -11.42 21.56 -31.08
N ASP A 23 -11.62 22.62 -30.32
CA ASP A 23 -10.93 23.91 -30.56
C ASP A 23 -9.45 23.78 -30.17
N THR A 24 -8.62 23.62 -31.20
CA THR A 24 -7.16 23.44 -31.06
C THR A 24 -6.40 24.74 -30.80
N GLU A 25 -7.01 25.90 -31.07
CA GLU A 25 -6.35 27.20 -30.81
C GLU A 25 -6.26 27.50 -29.31
N THR A 26 -7.27 27.12 -28.53
CA THR A 26 -7.25 27.24 -27.06
C THR A 26 -6.18 26.35 -26.43
N PHE A 27 -5.98 25.14 -26.94
CA PHE A 27 -4.92 24.23 -26.46
C PHE A 27 -3.50 24.68 -26.85
N ALA A 28 -3.33 25.23 -28.03
CA ALA A 28 -2.04 25.74 -28.49
C ALA A 28 -1.63 27.06 -27.81
N ALA A 29 -2.57 27.91 -27.47
CA ALA A 29 -2.35 29.13 -26.70
C ALA A 29 -1.88 28.86 -25.27
N VAL A 30 -2.31 27.73 -24.67
CA VAL A 30 -1.89 27.29 -23.34
C VAL A 30 -0.46 26.75 -23.33
N GLN A 31 0.01 26.15 -24.44
CA GLN A 31 1.38 25.62 -24.54
C GLN A 31 2.42 26.66 -24.92
N SER A 32 2.05 27.77 -25.56
CA SER A 32 3.00 28.73 -26.14
C SER A 32 3.44 29.88 -25.22
N LYS A 33 2.88 29.99 -23.98
CA LYS A 33 3.35 30.99 -23.01
C LYS A 33 4.46 30.40 -22.14
N GLU A 34 5.71 30.70 -22.55
CA GLU A 34 6.91 30.44 -21.75
C GLU A 34 6.70 30.93 -20.31
N GLY A 35 6.81 30.00 -19.32
CA GLY A 35 6.79 30.33 -17.90
C GLY A 35 5.48 30.03 -17.13
N ARG A 36 4.46 29.43 -17.76
CA ARG A 36 3.26 29.01 -17.04
C ARG A 36 3.40 27.60 -16.44
N THR A 37 2.74 27.37 -15.30
CA THR A 37 2.61 26.06 -14.65
C THR A 37 1.16 25.78 -14.31
N SER A 38 0.77 24.52 -14.33
CA SER A 38 -0.58 24.14 -13.94
C SER A 38 -0.61 23.59 -12.52
N PHE A 39 -1.55 24.05 -11.72
CA PHE A 39 -1.83 23.61 -10.39
C PHE A 39 -3.16 22.86 -10.39
N ALA A 40 -3.25 21.74 -9.67
CA ALA A 40 -4.50 21.07 -9.41
C ALA A 40 -4.83 21.24 -7.92
N PHE A 41 -6.02 21.73 -7.63
CA PHE A 41 -6.56 21.89 -6.29
C PHE A 41 -7.75 20.96 -6.12
N GLU A 42 -7.87 20.39 -4.95
CA GLU A 42 -9.05 19.68 -4.50
C GLU A 42 -9.89 20.65 -3.67
N LEU A 43 -11.20 20.72 -3.99
CA LEU A 43 -12.12 21.70 -3.43
C LEU A 43 -13.10 21.03 -2.47
N GLU A 44 -13.30 21.63 -1.30
CA GLU A 44 -14.34 21.23 -0.34
C GLU A 44 -15.30 22.40 -0.11
N GLY A 45 -16.62 22.09 -0.06
CA GLY A 45 -17.63 23.10 0.19
C GLY A 45 -18.31 23.66 -1.07
N LEU A 46 -18.07 23.07 -2.25
CA LEU A 46 -18.81 23.39 -3.48
C LEU A 46 -20.29 23.01 -3.31
N GLY A 47 -21.14 24.02 -3.17
CA GLY A 47 -22.56 23.83 -2.89
C GLY A 47 -23.41 23.40 -4.10
N SER A 48 -23.06 23.84 -5.32
CA SER A 48 -23.82 23.54 -6.54
C SER A 48 -22.98 23.75 -7.80
N ALA A 49 -23.43 23.17 -8.91
CA ALA A 49 -22.80 23.40 -10.22
C ALA A 49 -22.95 24.85 -10.72
N SER A 50 -23.92 25.59 -10.21
CA SER A 50 -24.14 27.01 -10.57
C SER A 50 -23.09 27.95 -9.97
N SER A 51 -22.49 27.60 -8.82
CA SER A 51 -21.44 28.38 -8.18
C SER A 51 -20.05 28.22 -8.85
N VAL A 52 -19.91 27.26 -9.76
CA VAL A 52 -18.64 27.00 -10.45
C VAL A 52 -18.22 28.17 -11.34
N SER A 53 -19.16 28.69 -12.13
CA SER A 53 -18.87 29.83 -13.04
C SER A 53 -18.49 31.11 -12.30
N GLU A 54 -19.12 31.38 -11.17
CA GLU A 54 -18.82 32.54 -10.31
C GLU A 54 -17.43 32.40 -9.67
N LEU A 55 -17.06 31.17 -9.27
CA LEU A 55 -15.74 30.86 -8.72
C LEU A 55 -14.65 30.91 -9.78
N GLU A 56 -14.88 30.39 -10.99
CA GLU A 56 -13.94 30.50 -12.10
C GLU A 56 -13.66 31.97 -12.44
N GLU A 57 -14.70 32.78 -12.58
CA GLU A 57 -14.58 34.21 -12.89
C GLU A 57 -13.87 35.00 -11.76
N ALA A 58 -14.11 34.67 -10.51
CA ALA A 58 -13.45 35.29 -9.36
C ALA A 58 -11.93 34.96 -9.32
N ILE A 59 -11.54 33.73 -9.67
CA ILE A 59 -10.14 33.32 -9.68
C ILE A 59 -9.39 33.88 -10.91
N GLU A 60 -10.06 33.99 -12.03
CA GLU A 60 -9.53 34.62 -13.25
C GLU A 60 -9.32 36.13 -13.12
N GLN A 61 -9.88 36.79 -12.11
CA GLN A 61 -9.54 38.18 -11.77
C GLN A 61 -8.08 38.34 -11.29
N ILE A 62 -7.42 37.26 -10.88
CA ILE A 62 -6.01 37.29 -10.54
C ILE A 62 -5.19 37.36 -11.84
N GLU A 63 -4.39 38.39 -11.99
CA GLU A 63 -3.64 38.63 -13.23
C GLU A 63 -2.77 37.43 -13.66
N GLY A 64 -3.05 36.90 -14.85
CA GLY A 64 -2.32 35.79 -15.45
C GLY A 64 -2.72 34.39 -14.94
N VAL A 65 -3.90 34.26 -14.31
CA VAL A 65 -4.48 33.02 -13.87
C VAL A 65 -5.62 32.60 -14.79
N ASP A 66 -5.62 31.35 -15.26
CA ASP A 66 -6.74 30.71 -15.96
C ASP A 66 -7.24 29.55 -15.09
N ALA A 67 -8.50 29.53 -14.70
CA ALA A 67 -9.09 28.53 -13.82
C ALA A 67 -10.10 27.66 -14.55
N ARG A 68 -10.11 26.36 -14.25
CA ARG A 68 -11.17 25.47 -14.67
C ARG A 68 -11.56 24.53 -13.54
N ILE A 69 -12.82 24.60 -13.14
CA ILE A 69 -13.36 23.81 -12.04
C ILE A 69 -14.28 22.73 -12.58
N VAL A 70 -14.07 21.49 -12.15
CA VAL A 70 -14.87 20.33 -12.54
C VAL A 70 -15.70 19.88 -11.35
N TYR A 71 -16.97 20.28 -11.34
CA TYR A 71 -17.91 20.04 -10.21
C TYR A 71 -18.03 18.57 -9.79
N PRO A 72 -18.20 17.59 -10.70
CA PRO A 72 -18.41 16.20 -10.27
C PRO A 72 -17.20 15.59 -9.55
N SER A 73 -15.99 16.08 -9.81
CA SER A 73 -14.76 15.61 -9.18
C SER A 73 -14.27 16.53 -8.05
N SER A 74 -14.94 17.66 -7.82
CA SER A 74 -14.50 18.68 -6.86
C SER A 74 -13.02 19.09 -7.04
N MET A 75 -12.60 19.22 -8.31
CA MET A 75 -11.23 19.54 -8.68
C MET A 75 -11.17 20.85 -9.46
N ALA A 76 -10.19 21.71 -9.12
CA ALA A 76 -9.85 22.89 -9.90
C ALA A 76 -8.48 22.73 -10.56
N TRP A 77 -8.44 22.99 -11.85
CA TRP A 77 -7.21 23.05 -12.65
C TRP A 77 -6.89 24.51 -12.96
N ILE A 78 -5.77 25.00 -12.44
CA ILE A 78 -5.42 26.42 -12.53
C ILE A 78 -4.07 26.55 -13.23
N SER A 79 -4.06 27.29 -14.32
CA SER A 79 -2.84 27.64 -15.05
C SER A 79 -2.42 29.05 -14.67
N ALA A 80 -1.23 29.20 -14.10
CA ALA A 80 -0.73 30.46 -13.61
C ALA A 80 0.78 30.62 -13.88
N SER A 81 1.31 31.83 -13.70
CA SER A 81 2.73 32.09 -13.77
C SER A 81 3.49 31.24 -12.71
N ARG A 82 4.68 30.80 -13.05
CA ARG A 82 5.57 30.08 -12.11
C ARG A 82 5.93 30.88 -10.86
N THR A 83 5.90 32.19 -10.96
CA THR A 83 6.22 33.13 -9.87
C THR A 83 5.04 33.41 -8.97
N LEU A 84 3.81 33.03 -9.37
CA LEU A 84 2.60 33.24 -8.58
C LEU A 84 2.61 32.37 -7.31
N ASP A 85 2.30 32.99 -6.18
CA ASP A 85 2.14 32.26 -4.93
C ASP A 85 0.77 31.55 -4.92
N PRO A 86 0.73 30.20 -4.78
CA PRO A 86 -0.54 29.47 -4.73
C PRO A 86 -1.43 29.84 -3.55
N THR A 87 -0.91 30.49 -2.52
CA THR A 87 -1.70 30.97 -1.38
C THR A 87 -2.73 32.01 -1.80
N LEU A 88 -2.42 32.85 -2.77
CA LEU A 88 -3.37 33.83 -3.33
C LEU A 88 -4.60 33.15 -3.95
N ILE A 89 -4.38 32.00 -4.58
CA ILE A 89 -5.47 31.21 -5.17
C ILE A 89 -6.32 30.56 -4.07
N VAL A 90 -5.67 30.03 -3.03
CA VAL A 90 -6.35 29.43 -1.87
C VAL A 90 -7.18 30.47 -1.13
N ASP A 91 -6.63 31.67 -0.93
CA ASP A 91 -7.31 32.77 -0.27
C ASP A 91 -8.55 33.25 -1.07
N ALA A 92 -8.42 33.28 -2.41
CA ALA A 92 -9.54 33.59 -3.29
C ALA A 92 -10.68 32.55 -3.15
N PHE A 93 -10.39 31.25 -3.12
CA PHE A 93 -11.38 30.21 -2.87
C PHE A 93 -12.02 30.36 -1.48
N GLN A 94 -11.23 30.71 -0.48
CA GLN A 94 -11.69 30.82 0.90
C GLN A 94 -12.66 31.99 1.10
N GLN A 95 -12.53 33.10 0.33
CA GLN A 95 -13.46 34.22 0.33
C GLN A 95 -14.88 33.84 -0.11
N TYR A 96 -15.01 32.79 -0.94
CA TYR A 96 -16.29 32.26 -1.40
C TYR A 96 -16.73 31.01 -0.57
N GLY A 97 -16.09 30.78 0.58
CA GLY A 97 -16.46 29.67 1.48
C GLY A 97 -16.02 28.28 1.02
N VAL A 98 -15.18 28.22 -0.01
CA VAL A 98 -14.66 26.96 -0.56
C VAL A 98 -13.22 26.75 -0.06
N THR A 99 -12.96 25.61 0.53
CA THR A 99 -11.60 25.25 0.96
C THR A 99 -10.86 24.57 -0.19
N ALA A 100 -9.76 25.15 -0.66
CA ALA A 100 -8.94 24.61 -1.72
C ALA A 100 -7.63 24.06 -1.17
N THR A 101 -7.27 22.82 -1.54
CA THR A 101 -6.01 22.18 -1.16
C THR A 101 -5.22 21.77 -2.39
N LEU A 102 -3.94 22.11 -2.42
CA LEU A 102 -3.06 21.77 -3.54
C LEU A 102 -2.79 20.27 -3.58
N THR A 103 -2.97 19.63 -4.74
CA THR A 103 -2.70 18.19 -4.88
C THR A 103 -1.21 17.86 -4.77
N ASP A 104 -0.89 16.67 -4.27
CA ASP A 104 0.49 16.18 -4.12
C ASP A 104 1.31 16.18 -5.41
N SER A 105 0.66 15.96 -6.56
CA SER A 105 1.33 15.98 -7.86
C SER A 105 1.75 17.39 -8.28
N SER A 106 0.95 18.39 -7.96
CA SER A 106 1.25 19.80 -8.21
C SER A 106 2.32 20.31 -7.24
N LEU A 107 2.27 19.84 -5.99
CA LEU A 107 3.30 20.15 -4.98
C LEU A 107 4.66 19.57 -5.36
N ARG A 108 4.72 18.33 -5.83
CA ARG A 108 5.96 17.67 -6.30
C ARG A 108 6.55 18.37 -7.53
N ARG A 109 5.71 18.79 -8.47
CA ARG A 109 6.17 19.56 -9.63
C ARG A 109 6.84 20.86 -9.20
N ARG A 110 6.25 21.59 -8.27
CA ARG A 110 6.82 22.85 -7.76
C ARG A 110 8.15 22.61 -7.02
N LEU A 111 8.23 21.58 -6.17
CA LEU A 111 9.45 21.20 -5.47
C LEU A 111 10.59 20.81 -6.43
N ALA A 112 10.27 20.05 -7.48
CA ALA A 112 11.25 19.69 -8.51
C ALA A 112 11.75 20.91 -9.28
N TRP A 113 10.93 21.93 -9.51
CA TRP A 113 11.33 23.18 -10.15
C TRP A 113 12.21 24.04 -9.25
N THR A 114 11.90 24.17 -7.98
CA THR A 114 12.73 24.91 -7.01
C THR A 114 14.09 24.26 -6.84
N ASP A 115 14.18 22.94 -6.81
CA ASP A 115 15.46 22.21 -6.78
C ASP A 115 16.31 22.44 -8.06
N VAL A 116 15.68 22.52 -9.22
CA VAL A 116 16.38 22.81 -10.48
C VAL A 116 16.85 24.27 -10.55
N GLU A 117 16.05 25.21 -10.09
CA GLU A 117 16.44 26.62 -10.00
C GLU A 117 17.51 26.83 -8.92
N GLU A 118 17.40 26.21 -7.74
CA GLU A 118 18.48 26.22 -6.75
C GLU A 118 19.77 25.61 -7.28
N GLY A 119 19.69 24.50 -8.04
CA GLY A 119 20.83 23.90 -8.71
C GLY A 119 21.48 24.83 -9.74
N ARG A 120 20.70 25.57 -10.51
CA ARG A 120 21.17 26.62 -11.43
C ARG A 120 21.70 27.84 -10.67
N TYR A 121 21.04 28.26 -9.61
CA TYR A 121 21.43 29.37 -8.75
C TYR A 121 22.70 29.06 -7.95
N ARG A 122 22.87 27.86 -7.42
CA ARG A 122 24.11 27.44 -6.75
C ARG A 122 25.31 27.47 -7.69
N ARG A 123 25.16 27.10 -8.96
CA ARG A 123 26.21 27.21 -9.98
C ARG A 123 26.49 28.65 -10.39
N ALA A 124 25.49 29.53 -10.37
CA ALA A 124 25.63 30.96 -10.62
C ALA A 124 26.16 31.70 -9.39
N ARG A 125 25.83 31.27 -8.17
CA ARG A 125 26.21 31.87 -6.89
C ARG A 125 27.62 31.49 -6.41
N ALA A 126 28.18 30.38 -6.89
CA ALA A 126 29.62 30.15 -6.73
C ALA A 126 30.45 31.28 -7.40
N ARG A 127 29.81 32.22 -8.09
CA ARG A 127 30.42 33.38 -8.72
C ARG A 127 30.02 34.75 -8.16
N ARG A 128 29.04 34.89 -7.24
CA ARG A 128 28.69 36.19 -6.61
C ARG A 128 27.99 36.04 -5.24
N PHE A 129 28.47 36.78 -4.27
CA PHE A 129 28.08 36.94 -2.86
C PHE A 129 26.59 37.17 -2.50
N GLY A 130 26.13 36.60 -1.36
CA GLY A 130 25.36 37.24 -0.26
C GLY A 130 23.82 37.27 -0.28
N SER A 131 23.17 36.60 0.62
CA SER A 131 22.07 37.03 1.51
C SER A 131 20.62 37.22 1.05
N ARG A 132 20.06 36.55 0.05
CA ARG A 132 18.59 36.57 -0.17
C ARG A 132 17.86 35.21 -0.12
N VAL A 133 18.60 34.14 0.03
CA VAL A 133 18.06 32.75 -0.01
C VAL A 133 17.40 32.32 1.29
N ASP A 134 17.73 32.97 2.42
CA ASP A 134 17.17 32.61 3.73
C ASP A 134 15.73 33.05 3.94
N GLU A 135 15.24 34.05 3.22
CA GLU A 135 13.90 34.58 3.42
C GLU A 135 12.83 33.80 2.69
N GLU A 136 13.09 33.32 1.48
CA GLU A 136 12.17 32.41 0.74
C GLU A 136 12.11 31.02 1.35
N SER A 137 13.24 30.49 1.78
CA SER A 137 13.28 29.22 2.52
C SER A 137 12.55 29.33 3.87
N ARG A 138 12.67 30.50 4.54
CA ARG A 138 11.90 30.79 5.77
C ARG A 138 10.40 30.93 5.48
N ARG A 139 9.99 31.61 4.43
CA ARG A 139 8.58 31.71 4.03
C ARG A 139 8.00 30.36 3.64
N PHE A 140 8.78 29.50 2.99
CA PHE A 140 8.39 28.14 2.64
C PHE A 140 8.27 27.24 3.90
N GLU A 141 9.18 27.38 4.87
CA GLU A 141 9.09 26.68 6.17
C GLU A 141 7.94 27.20 7.04
N ILE A 142 7.64 28.48 6.97
CA ILE A 142 6.49 29.09 7.68
C ILE A 142 5.20 28.61 7.05
N ALA A 143 5.06 28.65 5.73
CA ALA A 143 3.87 28.12 5.02
C ALA A 143 3.68 26.60 5.26
N ARG A 144 4.77 25.86 5.43
CA ARG A 144 4.75 24.45 5.82
C ARG A 144 4.35 24.25 7.29
N ARG A 145 4.75 25.16 8.21
CA ARG A 145 4.36 25.13 9.64
C ARG A 145 2.93 25.61 9.87
N GLU A 146 2.46 26.56 9.10
CA GLU A 146 1.12 27.12 9.19
C GLU A 146 0.03 26.27 8.50
N GLY A 147 0.41 25.17 7.86
CA GLY A 147 -0.55 24.21 7.32
C GLY A 147 -1.05 24.52 5.90
N PHE A 148 -0.58 25.60 5.26
CA PHE A 148 -0.93 25.94 3.88
C PHE A 148 -0.28 25.04 2.83
N LEU A 149 0.87 24.42 3.17
CA LEU A 149 1.53 23.43 2.37
C LEU A 149 1.47 22.08 3.11
N HIS A 150 0.32 21.49 3.17
CA HIS A 150 0.19 20.19 3.75
C HIS A 150 0.78 19.13 2.82
N LYS A 151 1.93 18.60 3.21
CA LYS A 151 2.31 17.23 2.92
C LYS A 151 1.41 16.34 3.81
N ARG A 152 0.13 16.45 3.64
CA ARG A 152 -0.82 15.52 4.21
C ARG A 152 -1.28 14.62 3.07
N ASP A 153 -0.74 13.42 3.09
CA ASP A 153 -1.23 12.29 2.34
C ASP A 153 -2.76 12.23 2.45
N GLU A 154 -3.46 11.78 1.41
CA GLU A 154 -4.87 11.32 1.50
C GLU A 154 -5.09 10.44 2.74
N THR A 155 -4.06 9.71 3.17
CA THR A 155 -3.95 9.00 4.43
C THR A 155 -4.25 9.86 5.66
N THR A 156 -3.93 11.14 5.66
CA THR A 156 -4.18 12.00 6.83
C THR A 156 -5.63 12.46 6.91
N ARG A 157 -6.34 12.64 5.78
CA ARG A 157 -7.78 12.98 5.77
C ARG A 157 -8.63 11.81 6.26
N VAL A 158 -8.31 10.59 5.80
CA VAL A 158 -8.97 9.37 6.29
C VAL A 158 -8.69 9.16 7.77
N VAL A 159 -7.46 9.46 8.23
CA VAL A 159 -7.09 9.44 9.65
C VAL A 159 -7.82 10.53 10.43
N GLU A 160 -8.04 11.73 9.90
CA GLU A 160 -8.79 12.79 10.60
C GLU A 160 -10.26 12.48 10.78
N THR A 161 -10.94 11.94 9.76
CA THR A 161 -12.34 11.49 9.91
C THR A 161 -12.45 10.31 10.88
N THR A 162 -11.45 9.44 10.90
CA THR A 162 -11.41 8.32 11.85
C THR A 162 -10.99 8.77 13.25
N GLU A 163 -10.09 9.76 13.37
CA GLU A 163 -9.72 10.33 14.69
C GLU A 163 -10.88 11.08 15.36
N VAL A 164 -11.82 11.61 14.61
CA VAL A 164 -13.02 12.26 15.19
C VAL A 164 -13.97 11.24 15.79
N LEU A 165 -14.07 10.05 15.22
CA LEU A 165 -14.90 8.95 15.75
C LEU A 165 -14.24 8.25 16.92
N PHE A 166 -12.90 8.18 16.93
CA PHE A 166 -12.14 7.55 18.00
C PHE A 166 -11.49 8.59 18.91
N THR A 167 -11.38 8.23 20.18
CA THR A 167 -10.67 9.07 21.17
C THR A 167 -9.20 9.21 20.79
N ALA A 168 -8.69 10.46 20.80
CA ALA A 168 -7.34 10.79 20.39
C ALA A 168 -6.27 10.04 21.20
N ARG A 169 -5.44 9.25 20.50
CA ARG A 169 -4.40 8.38 21.11
C ARG A 169 -3.38 9.15 21.95
N SER A 170 -3.05 10.38 21.57
CA SER A 170 -2.10 11.24 22.26
C SER A 170 -2.53 11.62 23.68
N LEU A 171 -3.85 11.66 23.92
CA LEU A 171 -4.41 12.00 25.22
C LEU A 171 -4.47 10.83 26.20
N MET A 172 -4.30 9.59 25.74
CA MET A 172 -4.31 8.38 26.56
C MET A 172 -2.91 8.12 27.13
N THR A 173 -2.60 8.73 28.26
CA THR A 173 -1.30 8.61 28.93
C THR A 173 -1.34 7.67 30.11
N LYS A 174 -0.19 7.02 30.40
CA LYS A 174 -0.05 6.19 31.60
C LYS A 174 -0.32 7.01 32.89
N ALA A 175 0.09 8.29 32.92
CA ALA A 175 -0.16 9.17 34.04
C ALA A 175 -1.65 9.30 34.36
N ARG A 176 -2.51 9.52 33.32
CA ARG A 176 -3.98 9.56 33.52
C ARG A 176 -4.53 8.25 34.09
N LEU A 177 -4.04 7.11 33.60
CA LEU A 177 -4.46 5.81 34.11
C LEU A 177 -4.07 5.64 35.58
N PHE A 178 -2.80 5.92 35.96
CA PHE A 178 -2.35 5.76 37.34
C PHE A 178 -3.05 6.72 38.30
N THR A 179 -3.25 7.99 37.93
CA THR A 179 -4.02 8.93 38.77
C THR A 179 -5.47 8.50 38.92
N SER A 180 -6.11 8.01 37.83
CA SER A 180 -7.47 7.50 37.90
C SER A 180 -7.56 6.26 38.80
N ILE A 181 -6.63 5.30 38.69
CA ILE A 181 -6.59 4.10 39.55
C ILE A 181 -6.41 4.50 41.00
N ALA A 182 -5.48 5.41 41.32
CA ALA A 182 -5.20 5.84 42.70
C ALA A 182 -6.44 6.43 43.39
N CYS A 183 -7.23 7.22 42.63
CA CYS A 183 -8.50 7.77 43.15
C CYS A 183 -9.65 6.74 43.14
N THR A 184 -9.67 5.82 42.16
CA THR A 184 -10.79 4.86 42.01
C THR A 184 -10.75 3.75 43.08
N ILE A 185 -9.56 3.28 43.47
CA ILE A 185 -9.44 2.22 44.50
C ILE A 185 -10.16 2.58 45.81
N PRO A 186 -9.89 3.75 46.43
CA PRO A 186 -10.62 4.15 47.64
C PRO A 186 -12.13 4.35 47.40
N VAL A 187 -12.52 4.89 46.22
CA VAL A 187 -13.93 5.06 45.86
C VAL A 187 -14.61 3.71 45.83
N LEU A 188 -14.05 2.69 45.19
CA LEU A 188 -14.58 1.35 45.14
C LEU A 188 -14.62 0.70 46.54
N ALA A 189 -13.52 0.83 47.32
CA ALA A 189 -13.45 0.25 48.64
C ALA A 189 -14.56 0.78 49.51
N VAL A 190 -14.76 2.06 49.64
CA VAL A 190 -15.80 2.68 50.49
C VAL A 190 -17.20 2.43 49.91
N SER A 191 -17.37 2.39 48.57
CA SER A 191 -18.68 2.09 47.98
C SER A 191 -19.16 0.64 48.23
N PHE A 192 -18.24 -0.33 48.27
CA PHE A 192 -18.60 -1.74 48.38
C PHE A 192 -18.50 -2.37 49.77
N TRP A 193 -17.70 -1.80 50.68
CA TRP A 193 -17.56 -2.28 52.03
C TRP A 193 -18.20 -1.29 53.03
N ARG A 194 -19.32 -1.73 53.65
CA ARG A 194 -20.04 -0.89 54.61
C ARG A 194 -19.20 -0.50 55.81
N GLU A 195 -18.26 -1.34 56.22
CA GLU A 195 -17.38 -1.13 57.37
C GLU A 195 -16.40 0.03 57.15
N LEU A 196 -16.11 0.37 55.88
CA LEU A 196 -15.24 1.49 55.54
C LEU A 196 -16.00 2.81 55.37
N GLN A 197 -17.34 2.83 55.48
CA GLN A 197 -18.15 4.03 55.37
C GLN A 197 -18.13 4.80 56.68
N PHE A 198 -17.54 5.97 56.67
CA PHE A 198 -17.46 6.94 57.76
C PHE A 198 -18.54 8.01 57.60
N ASP A 199 -18.69 8.91 58.58
CA ASP A 199 -19.64 10.03 58.43
C ASP A 199 -19.19 10.99 57.31
N TYR A 200 -20.15 11.40 56.47
CA TYR A 200 -19.89 12.19 55.27
C TYR A 200 -19.11 11.46 54.15
N TRP A 201 -19.00 10.14 54.17
CA TRP A 201 -18.28 9.38 53.16
C TRP A 201 -18.72 9.71 51.72
N GLN A 202 -19.98 10.03 51.48
CA GLN A 202 -20.59 10.37 50.20
C GLN A 202 -19.90 11.60 49.59
N TRP A 203 -19.69 12.67 50.41
CA TRP A 203 -19.02 13.89 50.01
C TRP A 203 -17.53 13.69 49.74
N ALA A 204 -16.89 12.84 50.54
CA ALA A 204 -15.51 12.46 50.29
C ALA A 204 -15.35 11.73 48.95
N LEU A 205 -16.29 10.80 48.62
CA LEU A 205 -16.29 10.14 47.32
C LEU A 205 -16.60 11.09 46.16
N ALA A 206 -17.52 12.05 46.34
CA ALA A 206 -17.80 13.07 45.33
C ALA A 206 -16.52 13.90 45.00
N ALA A 207 -15.78 14.32 46.03
CA ALA A 207 -14.53 15.07 45.84
C ALA A 207 -13.44 14.20 45.23
N LEU A 208 -13.27 12.96 45.65
CA LEU A 208 -12.24 12.05 45.17
C LEU A 208 -12.50 11.54 43.75
N SER A 209 -13.77 11.43 43.33
CA SER A 209 -14.17 11.05 41.99
C SER A 209 -14.02 12.19 40.96
N LEU A 210 -14.03 13.45 41.38
CA LEU A 210 -13.96 14.62 40.50
C LEU A 210 -12.71 14.63 39.57
N PRO A 211 -11.48 14.37 40.07
CA PRO A 211 -10.29 14.26 39.21
C PRO A 211 -10.42 13.13 38.19
N VAL A 212 -11.07 12.02 38.54
CA VAL A 212 -11.25 10.89 37.61
C VAL A 212 -12.20 11.26 36.47
N VAL A 213 -13.31 11.91 36.81
CA VAL A 213 -14.33 12.33 35.84
C VAL A 213 -13.80 13.45 34.95
N LEU A 214 -13.18 14.50 35.50
CA LEU A 214 -12.74 15.67 34.73
C LEU A 214 -11.41 15.45 34.02
N TYR A 215 -10.39 14.90 34.69
CA TYR A 215 -9.06 14.70 34.12
C TYR A 215 -8.92 13.34 33.47
N GLY A 216 -9.29 12.26 34.17
CA GLY A 216 -9.18 10.88 33.67
C GLY A 216 -10.01 10.68 32.42
N ALA A 217 -11.29 11.01 32.48
CA ALA A 217 -12.26 10.81 31.39
C ALA A 217 -12.21 11.91 30.31
N TRP A 218 -11.40 12.96 30.48
CA TRP A 218 -11.30 14.07 29.50
C TRP A 218 -11.13 13.65 28.04
N PRO A 219 -10.29 12.64 27.70
CA PRO A 219 -10.16 12.20 26.32
C PRO A 219 -11.50 11.80 25.69
N PHE A 220 -12.37 11.10 26.43
CA PHE A 220 -13.66 10.62 25.98
C PHE A 220 -14.66 11.78 25.86
N HIS A 221 -14.68 12.71 26.82
CA HIS A 221 -15.52 13.91 26.77
C HIS A 221 -15.16 14.80 25.58
N ARG A 222 -13.87 15.01 25.32
CA ARG A 222 -13.40 15.77 24.16
C ARG A 222 -13.81 15.13 22.84
N ALA A 223 -13.73 13.81 22.73
CA ALA A 223 -14.17 13.08 21.53
C ALA A 223 -15.68 13.23 21.31
N THR A 224 -16.47 13.12 22.38
CA THR A 224 -17.93 13.28 22.35
C THR A 224 -18.34 14.68 21.91
N ILE A 225 -17.74 15.74 22.51
CA ILE A 225 -18.01 17.14 22.16
C ILE A 225 -17.57 17.42 20.72
N GLY A 226 -16.38 16.91 20.32
CA GLY A 226 -15.86 17.06 18.98
C GLY A 226 -16.74 16.39 17.91
N GLY A 227 -17.25 15.19 18.21
CA GLY A 227 -18.21 14.48 17.36
C GLY A 227 -19.53 15.24 17.24
N ALA A 228 -20.12 15.63 18.36
CA ALA A 228 -21.40 16.36 18.40
C ALA A 228 -21.35 17.67 17.60
N ARG A 229 -20.26 18.44 17.70
CA ARG A 229 -20.07 19.68 16.91
C ARG A 229 -20.03 19.44 15.39
N ARG A 230 -19.69 18.23 14.95
CA ARG A 230 -19.62 17.82 13.54
C ARG A 230 -20.83 16.99 13.10
N GLY A 231 -21.87 16.89 13.92
CA GLY A 231 -23.07 16.07 13.63
C GLY A 231 -22.80 14.57 13.58
N MET A 232 -21.70 14.12 14.20
CA MET A 232 -21.30 12.71 14.24
C MET A 232 -21.30 12.16 15.66
N SER A 233 -21.68 10.88 15.84
CA SER A 233 -21.62 10.21 17.14
C SER A 233 -20.26 9.58 17.32
N ALA A 234 -19.41 10.13 18.20
CA ALA A 234 -18.15 9.47 18.58
C ALA A 234 -18.45 8.12 19.26
N LEU A 235 -17.60 7.14 19.01
CA LEU A 235 -17.84 5.75 19.48
C LEU A 235 -17.85 5.62 21.01
N ASP A 236 -17.12 6.48 21.70
CA ASP A 236 -17.04 6.52 23.16
C ASP A 236 -18.09 7.47 23.80
N SER A 237 -19.03 8.02 22.99
CA SER A 237 -20.02 9.00 23.49
C SER A 237 -20.97 8.40 24.51
N ALA A 238 -21.42 7.15 24.33
CA ALA A 238 -22.27 6.48 25.30
C ALA A 238 -21.59 6.38 26.66
N SER A 239 -20.34 5.95 26.69
CA SER A 239 -19.53 5.83 27.91
C SER A 239 -19.22 7.20 28.53
N SER A 240 -18.90 8.20 27.71
CA SER A 240 -18.65 9.57 28.18
C SER A 240 -19.84 10.19 28.86
N VAL A 241 -21.03 10.04 28.27
CA VAL A 241 -22.28 10.52 28.86
C VAL A 241 -22.64 9.73 30.10
N ALA A 242 -22.48 8.40 30.09
CA ALA A 242 -22.69 7.55 31.25
C ALA A 242 -21.84 7.97 32.46
N ILE A 243 -20.56 8.30 32.26
CA ILE A 243 -19.66 8.78 33.32
C ILE A 243 -20.18 10.10 33.90
N LEU A 244 -20.55 11.09 33.07
CA LEU A 244 -21.06 12.37 33.52
C LEU A 244 -22.42 12.24 34.22
N MET A 245 -23.30 11.42 33.68
CA MET A 245 -24.63 11.17 34.26
C MET A 245 -24.53 10.42 35.59
N ALA A 246 -23.68 9.41 35.70
CA ALA A 246 -23.45 8.69 36.93
C ALA A 246 -22.97 9.60 38.07
N TRP A 247 -21.98 10.46 37.76
CA TRP A 247 -21.48 11.45 38.74
C TRP A 247 -22.53 12.50 39.05
N GLY A 248 -23.17 13.11 38.05
CA GLY A 248 -24.19 14.15 38.23
C GLY A 248 -25.42 13.66 38.97
N TRP A 249 -25.94 12.47 38.64
CA TRP A 249 -27.05 11.87 39.33
C TRP A 249 -26.75 11.59 40.79
N SER A 250 -25.56 11.09 41.12
CA SER A 250 -25.13 10.86 42.49
C SER A 250 -25.10 12.17 43.30
N ILE A 251 -24.65 13.28 42.70
CA ILE A 251 -24.74 14.60 43.36
C ILE A 251 -26.19 15.03 43.59
N VAL A 252 -27.08 14.86 42.59
CA VAL A 252 -28.49 15.19 42.72
C VAL A 252 -29.13 14.36 43.86
N MET A 253 -28.83 13.05 43.93
CA MET A 253 -29.33 12.20 45.00
C MET A 253 -28.85 12.61 46.38
N MET A 254 -27.58 13.10 46.49
CA MET A 254 -27.05 13.62 47.74
C MET A 254 -27.70 14.94 48.18
N LEU A 255 -28.10 15.79 47.24
CA LEU A 255 -28.67 17.09 47.54
C LEU A 255 -30.18 17.05 47.85
N PHE A 256 -30.89 16.10 47.18
CA PHE A 256 -32.36 16.08 47.23
C PHE A 256 -32.97 14.86 47.90
N SER A 257 -32.14 13.95 48.49
CA SER A 257 -32.65 12.80 49.22
C SER A 257 -31.85 12.58 50.52
N SER A 258 -32.31 11.71 51.40
CA SER A 258 -31.64 11.30 52.64
C SER A 258 -30.30 10.59 52.45
N VAL A 259 -29.90 10.33 51.20
CA VAL A 259 -28.61 9.71 50.87
C VAL A 259 -27.44 10.66 51.23
N GLY A 260 -27.67 11.97 51.25
CA GLY A 260 -26.66 12.95 51.67
C GLY A 260 -26.47 13.09 53.16
N ASP A 261 -27.27 12.43 53.98
CA ASP A 261 -27.18 12.48 55.43
C ASP A 261 -25.86 11.88 55.95
N PRO A 262 -25.20 12.46 56.99
CA PRO A 262 -23.95 11.97 57.50
C PRO A 262 -23.94 10.50 57.91
N THR A 263 -25.06 10.03 58.47
CA THR A 263 -25.22 8.68 59.02
C THR A 263 -25.65 7.64 58.01
N TYR A 264 -25.91 8.07 56.76
CA TYR A 264 -26.37 7.16 55.71
C TYR A 264 -25.31 6.11 55.40
N ARG A 265 -25.70 4.84 55.27
CA ARG A 265 -24.85 3.71 54.89
C ARG A 265 -25.48 2.95 53.71
N ALA A 266 -24.75 2.80 52.64
CA ALA A 266 -25.20 2.08 51.45
C ALA A 266 -24.55 0.69 51.37
N GLN A 267 -25.30 -0.24 50.74
CA GLN A 267 -24.78 -1.57 50.43
C GLN A 267 -25.22 -1.98 49.02
N PRO A 268 -24.40 -1.65 48.03
CA PRO A 268 -24.70 -1.98 46.63
C PRO A 268 -24.67 -3.50 46.41
N LYS A 269 -25.60 -3.98 45.57
CA LYS A 269 -25.61 -5.37 45.11
C LYS A 269 -25.06 -5.44 43.71
N TRP A 270 -24.10 -6.33 43.48
CA TRP A 270 -23.46 -6.51 42.14
C TRP A 270 -24.42 -7.19 41.15
N ILE A 271 -25.20 -8.15 41.61
CA ILE A 271 -26.17 -8.89 40.82
C ILE A 271 -27.46 -8.94 41.63
N ALA A 272 -28.54 -8.43 41.07
CA ALA A 272 -29.87 -8.53 41.69
C ALA A 272 -30.68 -9.61 40.96
N ILE A 273 -30.85 -10.78 41.63
CA ILE A 273 -31.73 -11.87 41.15
C ILE A 273 -33.17 -11.38 41.11
N ASP A 274 -33.54 -10.51 42.05
CA ASP A 274 -34.81 -9.82 42.05
C ASP A 274 -34.60 -8.32 41.81
N PRO A 275 -34.86 -7.84 40.59
CA PRO A 275 -34.59 -6.46 40.23
C PRO A 275 -35.44 -5.45 41.01
N THR A 276 -36.58 -5.88 41.58
CA THR A 276 -37.47 -5.03 42.40
C THR A 276 -36.89 -4.69 43.78
N LYS A 277 -35.88 -5.45 44.23
CA LYS A 277 -35.18 -5.24 45.52
C LYS A 277 -33.88 -4.45 45.40
N PHE A 278 -33.70 -3.65 44.36
CA PHE A 278 -32.56 -2.73 44.25
C PHE A 278 -32.64 -1.69 45.39
N VAL A 279 -31.49 -1.41 45.99
CA VAL A 279 -31.41 -0.45 47.12
C VAL A 279 -31.74 0.97 46.61
N SER A 280 -32.76 1.60 47.20
CA SER A 280 -33.31 2.90 46.77
C SER A 280 -32.36 4.09 46.88
N GLY A 281 -31.15 3.92 47.45
CA GLY A 281 -30.20 4.97 47.69
C GLY A 281 -28.79 4.70 47.16
N ALA A 282 -28.63 3.94 46.06
CA ALA A 282 -27.32 3.69 45.51
C ALA A 282 -26.72 4.98 44.88
N LEU A 283 -25.44 5.23 45.16
CA LEU A 283 -24.62 6.24 44.50
C LEU A 283 -23.78 5.57 43.41
N PHE A 284 -23.50 6.26 42.33
CA PHE A 284 -22.83 5.73 41.14
C PHE A 284 -21.45 6.35 40.91
N PHE A 285 -20.76 6.81 41.97
CA PHE A 285 -19.37 7.29 41.88
C PHE A 285 -18.40 6.18 41.51
N ASP A 286 -18.67 4.96 41.97
CA ASP A 286 -17.97 3.73 41.60
C ASP A 286 -18.04 3.45 40.09
N VAL A 287 -19.25 3.63 39.51
CA VAL A 287 -19.47 3.45 38.08
C VAL A 287 -18.72 4.51 37.29
N ALA A 288 -18.80 5.80 37.65
CA ALA A 288 -18.08 6.86 36.98
C ALA A 288 -16.56 6.67 36.98
N CYS A 289 -16.00 6.31 38.14
CA CYS A 289 -14.57 6.06 38.32
C CYS A 289 -14.13 4.76 37.65
N GLY A 290 -14.83 3.66 37.92
CA GLY A 290 -14.51 2.34 37.40
C GLY A 290 -14.58 2.28 35.88
N MET A 291 -15.62 2.84 35.27
CA MET A 291 -15.77 2.92 33.82
C MET A 291 -14.63 3.72 33.18
N THR A 292 -14.21 4.84 33.80
CA THR A 292 -13.08 5.65 33.34
C THR A 292 -11.79 4.83 33.35
N VAL A 293 -11.49 4.12 34.43
CA VAL A 293 -10.30 3.26 34.55
C VAL A 293 -10.34 2.11 33.55
N ILE A 294 -11.51 1.44 33.42
CA ILE A 294 -11.73 0.34 32.46
C ILE A 294 -11.46 0.80 31.04
N LEU A 295 -12.02 1.95 30.64
CA LEU A 295 -11.82 2.51 29.29
C LEU A 295 -10.35 2.88 29.04
N LEU A 296 -9.68 3.58 29.98
CA LEU A 296 -8.28 3.95 29.86
C LEU A 296 -7.38 2.72 29.81
N ALA A 297 -7.60 1.74 30.70
CA ALA A 297 -6.82 0.51 30.74
C ALA A 297 -6.99 -0.31 29.45
N GLY A 298 -8.22 -0.48 28.97
CA GLY A 298 -8.54 -1.16 27.74
C GLY A 298 -7.81 -0.51 26.56
N ARG A 299 -7.89 0.82 26.42
CA ARG A 299 -7.23 1.55 25.33
C ARG A 299 -5.69 1.49 25.37
N ILE A 300 -5.11 1.52 26.56
CA ILE A 300 -3.65 1.41 26.72
C ILE A 300 -3.18 -0.03 26.46
N LEU A 301 -3.95 -1.04 26.90
CA LEU A 301 -3.64 -2.45 26.65
C LEU A 301 -3.61 -2.74 25.16
N VAL A 302 -4.66 -2.31 24.46
CA VAL A 302 -4.80 -2.38 23.01
C VAL A 302 -3.61 -1.76 22.28
N ARG A 303 -3.14 -0.60 22.77
CA ARG A 303 -1.95 0.07 22.20
C ARG A 303 -0.68 -0.77 22.37
N ARG A 304 -0.53 -1.51 23.45
CA ARG A 304 0.66 -2.38 23.68
C ARG A 304 0.66 -3.64 22.83
N ALA A 305 -0.51 -4.21 22.55
CA ALA A 305 -0.63 -5.40 21.71
C ALA A 305 -0.29 -5.14 20.22
N ARG A 306 -0.16 -3.87 19.84
CA ARG A 306 0.22 -3.42 18.48
C ARG A 306 1.71 -3.19 18.39
N SER A 307 2.54 -4.26 18.33
CA SER A 307 3.91 -4.14 17.84
C SER A 307 3.84 -3.91 16.32
N ASP A 308 4.10 -2.69 15.89
CA ASP A 308 4.06 -2.33 14.48
C ASP A 308 5.27 -2.91 13.76
N LEU A 309 5.07 -3.62 12.64
CA LEU A 309 6.15 -4.03 11.73
C LEU A 309 7.03 -2.84 11.35
N LEU A 310 6.43 -1.66 11.17
CA LEU A 310 7.16 -0.43 10.90
C LEU A 310 8.15 -0.07 12.02
N GLU A 311 7.88 -0.43 13.27
CA GLU A 311 8.78 -0.19 14.39
C GLU A 311 9.95 -1.18 14.38
N ASP A 312 9.72 -2.42 14.00
CA ASP A 312 10.76 -3.42 13.77
C ASP A 312 11.66 -3.02 12.59
N LEU A 313 11.06 -2.58 11.47
CA LEU A 313 11.79 -2.13 10.29
C LEU A 313 12.62 -0.85 10.55
N LYS A 314 12.24 0.00 11.51
CA LYS A 314 13.06 1.18 11.87
C LYS A 314 14.49 0.82 12.30
N ARG A 315 14.71 -0.38 12.85
CA ARG A 315 16.03 -0.85 13.26
C ARG A 315 16.95 -1.08 12.06
N TYR A 316 16.38 -1.43 10.91
CA TYR A 316 17.10 -1.67 9.66
C TYR A 316 17.13 -0.44 8.75
N ARG A 317 16.59 0.66 9.20
CA ARG A 317 16.65 1.92 8.47
C ARG A 317 18.00 2.56 8.64
N PRO A 318 18.77 2.81 7.55
CA PRO A 318 20.03 3.52 7.64
C PRO A 318 19.83 4.90 8.30
N ASN A 319 20.65 5.18 9.30
CA ASN A 319 20.62 6.49 9.96
C ASN A 319 21.20 7.55 9.02
N PRO A 320 20.43 8.56 8.61
CA PRO A 320 20.89 9.59 7.67
C PRO A 320 22.15 10.32 8.08
N SER A 321 22.39 10.44 9.40
CA SER A 321 23.56 11.14 9.95
C SER A 321 24.81 10.25 10.10
N SER A 322 24.70 8.92 9.94
CA SER A 322 25.88 8.05 9.97
C SER A 322 26.73 8.23 8.72
N THR A 323 28.04 7.97 8.86
CA THR A 323 29.01 8.12 7.78
C THR A 323 29.29 6.77 7.12
N VAL A 324 29.67 6.82 5.87
CA VAL A 324 30.17 5.69 5.08
C VAL A 324 31.38 6.13 4.28
N THR A 325 32.33 5.21 4.08
CA THR A 325 33.54 5.50 3.32
C THR A 325 33.27 5.44 1.83
N VAL A 326 33.36 6.58 1.16
CA VAL A 326 33.31 6.69 -0.31
C VAL A 326 34.72 6.53 -0.86
N VAL A 327 34.86 5.69 -1.87
CA VAL A 327 36.14 5.39 -2.53
C VAL A 327 36.17 6.02 -3.91
N GLY A 328 36.83 7.14 -4.02
CA GLY A 328 37.08 7.82 -5.31
C GLY A 328 38.44 7.52 -5.88
N LYS A 329 38.57 7.44 -7.20
CA LYS A 329 39.85 7.37 -7.89
C LYS A 329 40.14 8.72 -8.55
N ASN A 330 41.24 9.36 -8.17
CA ASN A 330 41.67 10.58 -8.84
C ASN A 330 42.04 10.28 -10.31
N ARG A 331 41.29 10.83 -11.25
CA ARG A 331 41.51 10.59 -12.69
C ARG A 331 42.89 11.00 -13.19
N LYS A 332 43.60 11.94 -12.49
CA LYS A 332 44.92 12.45 -12.92
C LYS A 332 46.09 11.72 -12.29
N THR A 333 45.97 11.30 -10.98
CA THR A 333 47.07 10.68 -10.24
C THR A 333 46.92 9.19 -10.09
N GLY A 334 45.71 8.63 -10.35
CA GLY A 334 45.42 7.20 -10.12
C GLY A 334 45.26 6.83 -8.66
N GLU A 335 45.48 7.76 -7.74
CA GLU A 335 45.42 7.52 -6.30
C GLU A 335 43.99 7.28 -5.82
N VAL A 336 43.82 6.28 -4.96
CA VAL A 336 42.56 5.94 -4.33
C VAL A 336 42.34 6.85 -3.12
N ARG A 337 41.38 7.76 -3.22
CA ARG A 337 40.98 8.63 -2.10
C ARG A 337 39.83 7.98 -1.37
N LYS A 338 39.97 7.86 -0.07
CA LYS A 338 38.87 7.46 0.83
C LYS A 338 38.39 8.68 1.58
N GLU A 339 37.08 8.91 1.58
CA GLU A 339 36.44 10.04 2.24
C GLU A 339 35.24 9.56 3.02
N GLU A 340 35.10 9.99 4.26
CA GLU A 340 33.90 9.71 5.07
C GLU A 340 32.82 10.72 4.73
N VAL A 341 31.70 10.24 4.23
CA VAL A 341 30.57 11.05 3.79
C VAL A 341 29.31 10.60 4.54
N ALA A 342 28.50 11.55 5.00
CA ALA A 342 27.21 11.22 5.60
C ALA A 342 26.27 10.58 4.57
N ILE A 343 25.50 9.56 4.97
CA ILE A 343 24.62 8.81 4.08
C ILE A 343 23.67 9.72 3.28
N GLN A 344 23.18 10.82 3.89
CA GLN A 344 22.31 11.79 3.19
C GLN A 344 23.01 12.55 2.04
N LYS A 345 24.34 12.54 1.98
CA LYS A 345 25.13 13.21 0.94
C LYS A 345 25.62 12.27 -0.16
N LEU A 346 25.29 10.98 -0.06
CA LEU A 346 25.64 9.99 -1.09
C LEU A 346 24.94 10.33 -2.41
N ASN A 347 25.66 10.19 -3.50
CA ASN A 347 25.17 10.37 -4.85
C ASN A 347 25.11 9.03 -5.60
N VAL A 348 24.25 8.97 -6.59
CA VAL A 348 24.20 7.85 -7.53
C VAL A 348 25.54 7.79 -8.29
N GLY A 349 26.12 6.60 -8.38
CA GLY A 349 27.41 6.35 -9.00
C GLY A 349 28.61 6.35 -8.04
N ASP A 350 28.43 6.75 -6.77
CA ASP A 350 29.48 6.69 -5.76
C ASP A 350 29.86 5.23 -5.47
N ASP A 351 31.13 4.95 -5.34
CA ASP A 351 31.66 3.65 -4.87
C ASP A 351 31.84 3.73 -3.35
N ILE A 352 31.08 2.95 -2.60
CA ILE A 352 31.13 2.91 -1.13
C ILE A 352 31.69 1.60 -0.61
N LEU A 353 32.42 1.66 0.48
CA LEU A 353 32.97 0.51 1.19
C LEU A 353 32.09 0.17 2.41
N ILE A 354 31.53 -1.02 2.43
CA ILE A 354 30.69 -1.53 3.52
C ILE A 354 31.54 -2.45 4.39
N ALA A 355 31.67 -2.11 5.66
CA ALA A 355 32.38 -2.91 6.62
C ALA A 355 31.67 -4.25 6.93
N PRO A 356 32.35 -5.26 7.42
CA PRO A 356 31.73 -6.47 7.91
C PRO A 356 30.67 -6.16 8.97
N TYR A 357 29.54 -6.87 8.90
CA TYR A 357 28.37 -6.73 9.80
C TYR A 357 27.71 -5.34 9.83
N ALA A 358 28.08 -4.45 8.90
CA ALA A 358 27.48 -3.14 8.78
C ALA A 358 26.18 -3.19 7.97
N LEU A 359 25.27 -2.27 8.29
CA LEU A 359 24.05 -2.06 7.54
C LEU A 359 24.36 -1.42 6.18
N ILE A 360 23.78 -1.96 5.11
CA ILE A 360 23.93 -1.40 3.75
C ILE A 360 23.07 -0.14 3.64
N PRO A 361 23.66 1.03 3.33
CA PRO A 361 22.97 2.32 3.42
C PRO A 361 22.21 2.72 2.15
N ALA A 362 22.49 2.09 1.03
CA ALA A 362 21.96 2.45 -0.29
C ALA A 362 21.81 1.20 -1.18
N ASP A 363 20.91 1.25 -2.16
CA ASP A 363 20.82 0.20 -3.17
C ASP A 363 21.96 0.34 -4.18
N GLY A 364 22.51 -0.77 -4.64
CA GLY A 364 23.61 -0.75 -5.58
C GLY A 364 23.96 -2.15 -6.09
N TYR A 365 25.08 -2.23 -6.82
CA TYR A 365 25.65 -3.50 -7.21
C TYR A 365 27.10 -3.63 -6.73
N VAL A 366 27.49 -4.85 -6.44
CA VAL A 366 28.84 -5.15 -5.95
C VAL A 366 29.86 -4.93 -7.06
N VAL A 367 30.83 -4.06 -6.81
CA VAL A 367 31.95 -3.79 -7.74
C VAL A 367 33.25 -4.42 -7.24
N GLY A 368 33.27 -4.93 -6.01
CA GLY A 368 34.44 -5.62 -5.47
C GLY A 368 34.12 -6.36 -4.17
N GLY A 369 34.75 -7.50 -3.99
CA GLY A 369 34.51 -8.38 -2.85
C GLY A 369 33.42 -9.43 -3.12
N ALA A 370 33.28 -10.35 -2.17
CA ALA A 370 32.19 -11.33 -2.09
C ALA A 370 31.86 -11.56 -0.60
N SER A 371 30.58 -11.58 -0.28
CA SER A 371 30.08 -11.74 1.10
C SER A 371 28.73 -12.41 1.13
N THR A 372 28.20 -12.61 2.32
CA THR A 372 26.80 -13.02 2.50
C THR A 372 26.03 -11.83 3.08
N ILE A 373 24.96 -11.40 2.45
CA ILE A 373 24.08 -10.37 2.99
C ILE A 373 22.88 -11.02 3.70
N ASP A 374 22.47 -10.44 4.82
CA ASP A 374 21.32 -10.89 5.60
C ASP A 374 20.17 -9.90 5.42
N GLY A 375 19.11 -10.35 4.73
CA GLY A 375 17.86 -9.64 4.51
C GLY A 375 16.68 -10.24 5.26
N THR A 376 16.93 -11.03 6.32
CA THR A 376 15.90 -11.75 7.08
C THR A 376 14.79 -10.86 7.64
N ALA A 377 15.05 -9.57 7.82
CA ALA A 377 14.04 -8.60 8.26
C ALA A 377 12.80 -8.54 7.36
N LEU A 378 12.94 -8.90 6.08
CA LEU A 378 11.88 -8.91 5.06
C LEU A 378 11.72 -10.29 4.40
N ASP A 379 12.11 -11.35 5.10
CA ASP A 379 12.10 -12.73 4.62
C ASP A 379 12.93 -13.00 3.34
N ILE A 380 13.84 -12.10 3.02
CA ILE A 380 14.75 -12.28 1.86
C ILE A 380 15.74 -13.41 2.14
N GLY A 381 16.02 -13.67 3.42
CA GLY A 381 16.98 -14.66 3.85
C GLY A 381 18.44 -14.21 3.68
N ARG A 382 19.33 -15.19 3.71
CA ARG A 382 20.78 -14.98 3.51
C ARG A 382 21.17 -15.25 2.06
N LEU A 383 21.67 -14.22 1.39
CA LEU A 383 22.11 -14.29 -0.01
C LEU A 383 23.63 -14.18 -0.09
N LYS A 384 24.26 -15.09 -0.84
CA LYS A 384 25.66 -14.94 -1.23
C LYS A 384 25.76 -14.00 -2.39
N VAL A 385 26.54 -12.93 -2.24
CA VAL A 385 26.73 -11.89 -3.28
C VAL A 385 28.19 -11.84 -3.72
N LYS A 386 28.37 -11.63 -5.02
CA LYS A 386 29.65 -11.48 -5.72
C LYS A 386 29.59 -10.27 -6.64
N VAL A 387 30.66 -9.96 -7.32
CA VAL A 387 30.74 -8.85 -8.29
C VAL A 387 29.62 -8.96 -9.32
N ASN A 388 28.94 -7.85 -9.60
CA ASN A 388 27.75 -7.63 -10.41
C ASN A 388 26.41 -8.06 -9.80
N ASP A 389 26.40 -8.60 -8.59
CA ASP A 389 25.12 -8.87 -7.90
C ASP A 389 24.56 -7.59 -7.26
N HIS A 390 23.23 -7.49 -7.26
CA HIS A 390 22.51 -6.39 -6.61
C HIS A 390 22.49 -6.55 -5.09
N VAL A 391 22.58 -5.43 -4.41
CA VAL A 391 22.44 -5.33 -2.94
C VAL A 391 21.50 -4.20 -2.60
N TYR A 392 20.78 -4.37 -1.49
CA TYR A 392 19.69 -3.48 -1.09
C TYR A 392 19.94 -2.80 0.24
N ALA A 393 19.51 -1.55 0.35
CA ALA A 393 19.51 -0.83 1.61
C ALA A 393 18.70 -1.57 2.68
N GLY A 394 19.17 -1.52 3.92
CA GLY A 394 18.50 -2.21 5.03
C GLY A 394 18.91 -3.67 5.23
N CYS A 395 19.66 -4.28 4.30
CA CYS A 395 20.31 -5.57 4.52
C CYS A 395 21.60 -5.39 5.35
N VAL A 396 21.98 -6.42 6.08
CA VAL A 396 23.22 -6.44 6.88
C VAL A 396 24.28 -7.22 6.11
N ASN A 397 25.46 -6.62 5.96
CA ASN A 397 26.62 -7.30 5.35
C ASN A 397 27.12 -8.45 6.25
N GLY A 398 27.70 -9.46 5.68
CA GLY A 398 28.32 -10.58 6.39
C GLY A 398 29.74 -10.29 6.85
N SER A 399 30.57 -11.34 6.90
CA SER A 399 31.93 -11.30 7.46
C SER A 399 32.96 -10.58 6.59
N ASN A 400 32.69 -10.40 5.30
CA ASN A 400 33.66 -9.82 4.37
C ASN A 400 33.28 -8.40 3.96
N PRO A 401 34.26 -7.48 3.78
CA PRO A 401 33.95 -6.15 3.30
C PRO A 401 33.47 -6.21 1.84
N LEU A 402 32.50 -5.35 1.52
CA LEU A 402 31.96 -5.20 0.16
C LEU A 402 32.21 -3.79 -0.35
N LYS A 403 32.60 -3.67 -1.62
CA LYS A 403 32.59 -2.42 -2.36
C LYS A 403 31.39 -2.39 -3.27
N ILE A 404 30.52 -1.39 -3.10
CA ILE A 404 29.23 -1.28 -3.76
C ILE A 404 29.19 0.02 -4.53
N ARG A 405 28.69 0.00 -5.78
CA ARG A 405 28.36 1.19 -6.55
C ARG A 405 26.91 1.54 -6.33
N VAL A 406 26.65 2.75 -5.87
CA VAL A 406 25.33 3.25 -5.49
C VAL A 406 24.45 3.47 -6.72
N LEU A 407 23.26 2.88 -6.73
CA LEU A 407 22.19 3.07 -7.73
C LEU A 407 21.08 3.99 -7.21
N HIS A 408 20.61 3.77 -5.98
CA HIS A 408 19.55 4.55 -5.37
C HIS A 408 19.89 4.92 -3.93
N THR A 409 19.52 6.14 -3.52
CA THR A 409 19.78 6.66 -2.17
C THR A 409 18.51 7.18 -1.51
N GLY A 410 18.50 7.22 -0.18
CA GLY A 410 17.47 7.87 0.64
C GLY A 410 16.06 7.31 0.41
N HIS A 411 15.14 8.14 -0.04
CA HIS A 411 13.74 7.77 -0.24
C HIS A 411 13.50 6.92 -1.50
N ARG A 412 14.46 6.84 -2.39
CA ARG A 412 14.40 6.02 -3.61
C ARG A 412 14.92 4.60 -3.41
N THR A 413 15.44 4.28 -2.23
CA THR A 413 15.89 2.92 -1.95
C THR A 413 14.71 1.96 -1.89
N TRP A 414 14.97 0.73 -2.25
CA TRP A 414 14.02 -0.38 -2.20
C TRP A 414 13.41 -0.53 -0.80
N PHE A 415 14.22 -0.46 0.26
CA PHE A 415 13.77 -0.49 1.65
C PHE A 415 12.79 0.65 2.00
N ALA A 416 13.08 1.86 1.52
CA ALA A 416 12.19 3.01 1.70
C ALA A 416 10.87 2.82 0.95
N GLY A 417 10.91 2.22 -0.24
CA GLY A 417 9.73 1.82 -1.01
C GLY A 417 8.83 0.86 -0.25
N ILE A 418 9.39 -0.24 0.28
CA ILE A 418 8.63 -1.22 1.09
C ILE A 418 8.04 -0.57 2.34
N THR A 419 8.83 0.21 3.06
CA THR A 419 8.35 0.88 4.28
C THR A 419 7.17 1.80 3.98
N ARG A 420 7.23 2.52 2.85
CA ARG A 420 6.14 3.38 2.36
C ARG A 420 4.91 2.55 1.98
N TRP A 421 5.11 1.45 1.24
CA TRP A 421 4.04 0.56 0.85
C TRP A 421 3.29 -0.01 2.05
N VAL A 422 4.00 -0.60 3.02
CA VAL A 422 3.41 -1.15 4.24
C VAL A 422 2.68 -0.05 5.03
N SER A 423 3.26 1.14 5.12
CA SER A 423 2.63 2.29 5.76
C SER A 423 1.33 2.69 5.06
N GLN A 424 1.32 2.82 3.75
CA GLN A 424 0.14 3.18 2.97
C GLN A 424 -0.94 2.09 3.05
N ALA A 425 -0.56 0.81 2.86
CA ALA A 425 -1.47 -0.31 2.93
C ALA A 425 -2.19 -0.43 4.28
N SER A 426 -1.49 -0.08 5.38
CA SER A 426 -2.05 -0.13 6.73
C SER A 426 -3.03 1.00 7.06
N VAL A 427 -3.04 2.07 6.27
CA VAL A 427 -3.85 3.28 6.51
C VAL A 427 -5.10 3.32 5.63
N HIS A 428 -5.08 2.71 4.44
CA HIS A 428 -6.24 2.68 3.57
C HIS A 428 -7.44 2.00 4.24
N GLN A 429 -8.53 2.77 4.43
CA GLN A 429 -9.79 2.22 4.93
C GLN A 429 -10.42 1.30 3.88
N ASN A 430 -10.85 0.13 4.34
CA ASN A 430 -11.58 -0.81 3.50
C ASN A 430 -13.09 -0.55 3.58
N HIS A 431 -13.81 -0.98 2.56
CA HIS A 431 -15.27 -0.91 2.56
C HIS A 431 -15.87 -1.62 3.80
N ALA A 432 -15.30 -2.75 4.23
CA ALA A 432 -15.72 -3.45 5.44
C ALA A 432 -15.53 -2.63 6.72
N ASP A 433 -14.43 -1.86 6.80
CA ASP A 433 -14.15 -0.96 7.93
C ASP A 433 -15.13 0.20 7.94
N ALA A 434 -15.45 0.76 6.77
CA ALA A 434 -16.44 1.83 6.64
C ALA A 434 -17.84 1.37 7.07
N VAL A 435 -18.27 0.17 6.65
CA VAL A 435 -19.55 -0.43 7.06
C VAL A 435 -19.58 -0.71 8.56
N ALA A 436 -18.52 -1.34 9.10
CA ALA A 436 -18.43 -1.63 10.54
C ALA A 436 -18.42 -0.33 11.38
N THR A 437 -17.68 0.68 10.96
CA THR A 437 -17.63 1.98 11.64
C THR A 437 -18.98 2.70 11.57
N ARG A 438 -19.67 2.64 10.42
CA ARG A 438 -21.00 3.23 10.25
C ARG A 438 -22.03 2.52 11.13
N ALA A 439 -22.01 1.18 11.19
CA ALA A 439 -22.87 0.40 12.07
C ALA A 439 -22.59 0.72 13.54
N ALA A 440 -21.32 0.84 13.92
CA ALA A 440 -20.91 1.21 15.28
C ALA A 440 -21.34 2.65 15.65
N SER A 441 -21.27 3.59 14.73
CA SER A 441 -21.72 4.96 14.98
C SER A 441 -23.26 5.07 15.13
N MET A 442 -24.02 4.22 14.45
CA MET A 442 -25.47 4.14 14.62
C MET A 442 -25.87 3.48 15.94
N LEU A 443 -25.06 2.55 16.47
CA LEU A 443 -25.33 1.89 17.74
C LEU A 443 -25.36 2.89 18.91
N VAL A 444 -24.57 3.97 18.86
CA VAL A 444 -24.51 5.00 19.91
C VAL A 444 -25.86 5.74 20.08
N PRO A 445 -26.46 6.41 19.09
CA PRO A 445 -27.75 7.06 19.27
C PRO A 445 -28.86 6.06 19.58
N VAL A 446 -28.81 4.85 19.02
CA VAL A 446 -29.76 3.78 19.35
C VAL A 446 -29.69 3.41 20.84
N SER A 447 -28.47 3.30 21.40
CA SER A 447 -28.28 3.01 22.82
C SER A 447 -28.85 4.12 23.74
N PHE A 448 -28.77 5.39 23.32
CA PHE A 448 -29.41 6.49 24.08
C PHE A 448 -30.94 6.39 24.06
N VAL A 449 -31.52 6.07 22.90
CA VAL A 449 -32.99 5.89 22.80
C VAL A 449 -33.44 4.71 23.67
N ILE A 450 -32.72 3.57 23.62
CA ILE A 450 -33.02 2.39 24.44
C ILE A 450 -32.90 2.75 25.94
N ALA A 451 -31.80 3.42 26.34
CA ALA A 451 -31.61 3.82 27.74
C ALA A 451 -32.69 4.79 28.24
N ALA A 452 -33.11 5.75 27.42
CA ALA A 452 -34.21 6.66 27.77
C ALA A 452 -35.56 5.93 27.91
N THR A 453 -35.86 5.00 26.99
CA THR A 453 -37.06 4.19 27.03
C THR A 453 -37.06 3.25 28.24
N ASP A 454 -35.92 2.63 28.53
CA ASP A 454 -35.69 1.77 29.68
C ASP A 454 -35.88 2.55 30.99
N PHE A 455 -35.31 3.75 31.11
CA PHE A 455 -35.50 4.64 32.23
C PHE A 455 -36.99 4.93 32.46
N ALA A 456 -37.73 5.33 31.43
CA ALA A 456 -39.15 5.62 31.54
C ALA A 456 -39.97 4.39 31.96
N LEU A 457 -39.66 3.23 31.36
CA LEU A 457 -40.36 1.98 31.68
C LEU A 457 -40.15 1.54 33.15
N TRP A 458 -38.88 1.53 33.59
CA TRP A 458 -38.55 1.17 34.98
C TRP A 458 -39.08 2.18 35.99
N ALA A 459 -39.06 3.50 35.67
CA ALA A 459 -39.67 4.51 36.53
C ALA A 459 -41.17 4.30 36.73
N LEU A 460 -41.89 3.91 35.66
CA LEU A 460 -43.31 3.58 35.71
C LEU A 460 -43.64 2.28 36.47
N ILE A 461 -42.80 1.25 36.29
CA ILE A 461 -43.04 -0.08 36.92
C ILE A 461 -42.70 -0.04 38.40
N THR A 462 -41.59 0.58 38.78
CA THR A 462 -41.08 0.49 40.17
C THR A 462 -41.34 1.71 41.01
N ASN A 463 -41.74 2.81 40.38
CA ASN A 463 -41.87 4.13 41.01
C ASN A 463 -40.59 4.56 41.77
N ASN A 464 -39.45 4.04 41.34
CA ASN A 464 -38.12 4.29 41.92
C ASN A 464 -37.17 4.85 40.83
N LEU A 465 -36.96 6.16 40.85
CA LEU A 465 -36.14 6.86 39.86
C LEU A 465 -34.67 6.43 39.91
N ASN A 466 -34.16 6.05 41.10
CA ASN A 466 -32.77 5.62 41.22
C ASN A 466 -32.51 4.26 40.57
N GLN A 467 -33.47 3.36 40.68
CA GLN A 467 -33.41 2.06 39.99
C GLN A 467 -33.55 2.23 38.47
N ALA A 468 -34.51 3.01 38.03
CA ALA A 468 -34.67 3.35 36.61
C ALA A 468 -33.38 3.94 36.04
N PHE A 469 -32.70 4.80 36.79
CA PHE A 469 -31.42 5.38 36.38
C PHE A 469 -30.32 4.32 36.36
N ALA A 470 -30.27 3.40 37.30
CA ALA A 470 -29.29 2.33 37.31
C ALA A 470 -29.39 1.41 36.07
N THR A 471 -30.61 1.04 35.65
CA THR A 471 -30.81 0.21 34.46
C THR A 471 -30.43 0.95 33.18
N ALA A 472 -30.85 2.18 33.02
CA ALA A 472 -30.47 3.03 31.91
C ALA A 472 -28.94 3.25 31.82
N LEU A 473 -28.29 3.45 32.98
CA LEU A 473 -26.85 3.57 33.07
C LEU A 473 -26.14 2.26 32.68
N ALA A 474 -26.71 1.11 33.08
CA ALA A 474 -26.22 -0.20 32.68
C ALA A 474 -26.32 -0.41 31.16
N VAL A 475 -27.39 0.03 30.51
CA VAL A 475 -27.53 0.00 29.06
C VAL A 475 -26.39 0.81 28.39
N LEU A 476 -26.16 2.04 28.81
CA LEU A 476 -25.08 2.88 28.24
C LEU A 476 -23.69 2.32 28.52
N GLY A 477 -23.49 1.68 29.67
CA GLY A 477 -22.21 1.06 30.07
C GLY A 477 -21.95 -0.30 29.43
N SER A 478 -22.97 -1.02 28.96
CA SER A 478 -22.84 -2.35 28.38
C SER A 478 -22.43 -2.33 26.89
N VAL A 479 -22.74 -1.26 26.17
CA VAL A 479 -22.58 -1.18 24.72
C VAL A 479 -21.11 -0.94 24.34
N SER A 480 -20.60 -1.71 23.38
CA SER A 480 -19.23 -1.63 22.89
C SER A 480 -19.16 -1.27 21.40
N PRO A 481 -19.44 -0.02 20.99
CA PRO A 481 -19.36 0.39 19.58
C PRO A 481 -17.94 0.30 19.04
N VAL A 482 -16.95 0.55 19.88
CA VAL A 482 -15.54 0.51 19.47
C VAL A 482 -15.10 -0.91 19.11
N ALA A 483 -15.53 -1.93 19.85
CA ALA A 483 -15.23 -3.33 19.53
C ALA A 483 -15.79 -3.70 18.13
N LEU A 484 -17.00 -3.22 17.80
CA LEU A 484 -17.61 -3.38 16.49
C LEU A 484 -16.80 -2.69 15.39
N ALA A 485 -16.44 -1.41 15.59
CA ALA A 485 -15.70 -0.61 14.60
C ALA A 485 -14.27 -1.12 14.37
N THR A 486 -13.58 -1.61 15.40
CA THR A 486 -12.16 -2.00 15.29
C THR A 486 -11.97 -3.46 14.90
N SER A 487 -13.02 -4.28 14.91
CA SER A 487 -12.93 -5.73 14.67
C SER A 487 -12.38 -6.10 13.30
N ALA A 488 -12.74 -5.36 12.25
CA ALA A 488 -12.29 -5.58 10.87
C ALA A 488 -10.91 -4.95 10.62
N SER A 489 -10.75 -3.68 10.98
CA SER A 489 -9.53 -2.91 10.71
C SER A 489 -8.29 -3.51 11.38
N LEU A 490 -8.43 -3.99 12.62
CA LEU A 490 -7.33 -4.63 13.34
C LEU A 490 -6.88 -5.93 12.68
N ALA A 491 -7.82 -6.81 12.37
CA ALA A 491 -7.53 -8.09 11.74
C ALA A 491 -6.86 -7.87 10.37
N MET A 492 -7.37 -6.92 9.59
CA MET A 492 -6.86 -6.60 8.27
C MET A 492 -5.43 -6.02 8.32
N ARG A 493 -5.22 -5.02 9.17
CA ARG A 493 -3.91 -4.41 9.36
C ARG A 493 -2.87 -5.44 9.81
N LYS A 494 -3.20 -6.24 10.82
CA LYS A 494 -2.29 -7.28 11.29
C LYS A 494 -1.96 -8.30 10.21
N SER A 495 -2.93 -8.67 9.40
CA SER A 495 -2.75 -9.59 8.30
C SER A 495 -1.84 -9.02 7.19
N ILE A 496 -1.98 -7.74 6.85
CA ILE A 496 -1.07 -7.06 5.89
C ILE A 496 0.37 -7.02 6.44
N GLU A 497 0.53 -6.73 7.73
CA GLU A 497 1.83 -6.72 8.38
C GLU A 497 2.46 -8.13 8.43
N ASP A 498 1.68 -9.16 8.73
CA ASP A 498 2.15 -10.56 8.77
C ASP A 498 2.51 -11.08 7.37
N ALA A 499 1.74 -10.69 6.34
CA ALA A 499 2.08 -10.98 4.94
C ALA A 499 3.39 -10.31 4.52
N ALA A 500 3.57 -9.02 4.88
CA ALA A 500 4.79 -8.29 4.59
C ALA A 500 6.03 -8.88 5.29
N ARG A 501 5.89 -9.43 6.51
CA ARG A 501 6.97 -10.17 7.20
C ARG A 501 7.41 -11.42 6.44
N GLN A 502 6.52 -12.00 5.63
CA GLN A 502 6.77 -13.18 4.81
C GLN A 502 7.07 -12.84 3.34
N GLY A 503 7.47 -11.59 3.08
CA GLY A 503 7.86 -11.16 1.75
C GLY A 503 6.71 -10.94 0.78
N VAL A 504 5.46 -10.87 1.24
CA VAL A 504 4.27 -10.61 0.43
C VAL A 504 3.72 -9.24 0.77
N LEU A 505 3.92 -8.26 -0.11
CA LEU A 505 3.43 -6.90 0.06
C LEU A 505 2.04 -6.76 -0.55
N ILE A 506 1.05 -6.40 0.25
CA ILE A 506 -0.35 -6.25 -0.16
C ILE A 506 -0.70 -4.77 -0.18
N GLN A 507 -1.32 -4.29 -1.25
CA GLN A 507 -1.61 -2.87 -1.47
C GLN A 507 -2.65 -2.33 -0.48
N SER A 508 -3.68 -3.11 -0.20
CA SER A 508 -4.77 -2.68 0.67
C SER A 508 -5.54 -3.89 1.22
N GLY A 509 -6.32 -3.68 2.25
CA GLY A 509 -7.20 -4.73 2.72
C GLY A 509 -8.35 -5.05 1.76
N GLU A 510 -8.72 -4.13 0.86
CA GLU A 510 -9.68 -4.44 -0.21
C GLU A 510 -9.11 -5.49 -1.17
N THR A 511 -7.80 -5.44 -1.44
CA THR A 511 -7.10 -6.48 -2.21
C THR A 511 -7.30 -7.86 -1.58
N LEU A 512 -7.13 -8.00 -0.25
CA LEU A 512 -7.37 -9.27 0.46
C LEU A 512 -8.83 -9.73 0.36
N ARG A 513 -9.76 -8.81 0.30
CA ARG A 513 -11.18 -9.13 0.13
C ARG A 513 -11.48 -9.62 -1.28
N VAL A 514 -10.90 -8.98 -2.29
CA VAL A 514 -11.05 -9.40 -3.70
C VAL A 514 -10.39 -10.76 -3.93
N ILE A 515 -9.22 -11.02 -3.34
CA ILE A 515 -8.53 -12.32 -3.41
C ILE A 515 -9.45 -13.47 -2.93
N ASP A 516 -10.27 -13.25 -1.88
CA ASP A 516 -11.24 -14.25 -1.40
C ASP A 516 -12.31 -14.62 -2.45
N THR A 517 -12.59 -13.72 -3.39
CA THR A 517 -13.61 -13.91 -4.44
C THR A 517 -13.03 -14.40 -5.77
N VAL A 518 -11.70 -14.51 -5.89
CA VAL A 518 -11.04 -14.98 -7.11
C VAL A 518 -11.37 -16.46 -7.33
N ASP A 519 -11.81 -16.76 -8.53
CA ASP A 519 -12.11 -18.11 -9.01
C ASP A 519 -11.12 -18.60 -10.07
N THR A 520 -10.37 -17.68 -10.70
CA THR A 520 -9.46 -17.99 -11.81
C THR A 520 -8.11 -17.29 -11.62
N VAL A 521 -7.01 -18.05 -11.72
CA VAL A 521 -5.65 -17.52 -11.70
C VAL A 521 -5.00 -17.70 -13.07
N ILE A 522 -4.56 -16.61 -13.66
CA ILE A 522 -3.89 -16.59 -14.96
C ILE A 522 -2.38 -16.35 -14.74
N PHE A 523 -1.59 -17.34 -15.07
CA PHE A 523 -0.13 -17.26 -14.99
C PHE A 523 0.48 -16.81 -16.33
N ASN A 524 1.37 -15.84 -16.31
CA ASN A 524 2.25 -15.61 -17.44
C ASN A 524 3.34 -16.71 -17.44
N ARG A 525 3.45 -17.49 -18.50
CA ARG A 525 4.42 -18.61 -18.56
C ARG A 525 5.82 -18.15 -18.18
N VAL A 526 6.35 -17.14 -18.90
CA VAL A 526 7.67 -16.58 -18.63
C VAL A 526 7.55 -15.56 -17.52
N GLY A 527 8.38 -15.68 -16.49
CA GLY A 527 8.38 -14.79 -15.33
C GLY A 527 7.54 -15.28 -14.14
N ALA A 528 6.45 -16.06 -14.39
CA ALA A 528 5.69 -16.66 -13.29
C ALA A 528 6.03 -18.15 -13.08
N LEU A 529 5.78 -18.99 -14.07
CA LEU A 529 5.91 -20.44 -13.93
C LEU A 529 7.30 -20.96 -14.27
N SER A 530 8.09 -20.22 -15.05
CA SER A 530 9.40 -20.66 -15.50
C SER A 530 10.55 -20.05 -14.70
N LYS A 531 11.65 -20.80 -14.55
CA LYS A 531 12.90 -20.31 -13.93
C LYS A 531 13.48 -19.13 -14.73
N ALA A 532 14.16 -18.25 -14.04
CA ALA A 532 14.95 -17.21 -14.70
C ALA A 532 16.10 -17.86 -15.45
N GLY A 533 16.20 -17.59 -16.75
CA GLY A 533 17.25 -18.11 -17.61
C GLY A 533 16.71 -19.10 -18.63
N MET A 534 16.66 -18.65 -19.86
CA MET A 534 16.44 -19.51 -21.02
C MET A 534 17.76 -20.09 -21.49
N SER A 535 17.71 -21.26 -22.10
CA SER A 535 18.84 -21.88 -22.80
C SER A 535 18.40 -22.34 -24.19
N VAL A 536 19.33 -22.38 -25.11
CA VAL A 536 19.09 -23.00 -26.41
C VAL A 536 19.06 -24.51 -26.20
N GLU A 537 17.94 -25.14 -26.56
CA GLU A 537 17.75 -26.59 -26.47
C GLU A 537 18.35 -27.31 -27.69
N LYS A 538 17.98 -26.83 -28.87
CA LYS A 538 18.41 -27.44 -30.14
C LYS A 538 18.37 -26.40 -31.25
N VAL A 539 19.32 -26.50 -32.16
CA VAL A 539 19.32 -25.77 -33.43
C VAL A 539 19.10 -26.76 -34.55
N THR A 540 18.06 -26.57 -35.35
CA THR A 540 17.75 -27.42 -36.52
C THR A 540 17.80 -26.57 -37.77
N ALA A 541 18.79 -26.76 -38.61
CA ALA A 541 18.92 -26.06 -39.89
C ALA A 541 18.15 -26.80 -41.01
N ASP A 542 17.71 -26.03 -42.02
CA ASP A 542 17.16 -26.59 -43.24
C ASP A 542 18.23 -27.37 -44.04
N ARG A 543 17.79 -28.14 -45.04
CA ARG A 543 18.69 -28.96 -45.87
C ARG A 543 19.72 -28.05 -46.56
N GLY A 544 21.01 -28.37 -46.34
CA GLY A 544 22.12 -27.61 -46.91
C GLY A 544 22.56 -26.37 -46.16
N GLU A 545 21.96 -26.08 -45.02
CA GLU A 545 22.32 -24.95 -44.13
C GLU A 545 23.15 -25.44 -42.93
N ASN A 546 24.07 -24.61 -42.46
CA ASN A 546 24.88 -24.91 -41.28
C ASN A 546 24.17 -24.46 -39.98
N PRO A 547 23.94 -25.35 -38.99
CA PRO A 547 23.29 -25.00 -37.73
C PRO A 547 24.04 -23.91 -36.93
N ASP A 548 25.38 -23.88 -36.99
CA ASP A 548 26.19 -22.91 -36.31
C ASP A 548 26.01 -21.49 -36.91
N LEU A 549 25.90 -21.42 -38.23
CA LEU A 549 25.63 -20.16 -38.91
C LEU A 549 24.23 -19.65 -38.55
N VAL A 550 23.24 -20.51 -38.52
CA VAL A 550 21.87 -20.16 -38.09
C VAL A 550 21.89 -19.59 -36.68
N LEU A 551 22.61 -20.25 -35.76
CA LEU A 551 22.70 -19.78 -34.36
C LEU A 551 23.42 -18.43 -34.22
N ARG A 552 24.53 -18.24 -34.97
CA ARG A 552 25.30 -16.98 -34.96
C ARG A 552 24.51 -15.81 -35.54
N VAL A 553 23.76 -16.02 -36.61
CA VAL A 553 22.85 -15.00 -37.17
C VAL A 553 21.76 -14.64 -36.14
N ALA A 554 21.17 -15.64 -35.50
CA ALA A 554 20.17 -15.38 -34.46
C ALA A 554 20.74 -14.60 -33.25
N GLY A 555 21.96 -14.99 -32.81
CA GLY A 555 22.67 -14.30 -31.73
C GLY A 555 23.04 -12.86 -32.10
N ALA A 556 23.46 -12.61 -33.33
CA ALA A 556 23.79 -11.28 -33.82
C ALA A 556 22.56 -10.37 -33.84
N LEU A 557 21.44 -10.83 -34.41
CA LEU A 557 20.16 -10.09 -34.42
C LEU A 557 19.62 -9.77 -33.02
N ALA A 558 19.89 -10.64 -32.06
CA ALA A 558 19.41 -10.51 -30.69
C ALA A 558 20.35 -9.72 -29.77
N MET A 559 21.53 -9.25 -30.26
CA MET A 559 22.59 -8.70 -29.41
C MET A 559 22.20 -7.40 -28.69
N GLU A 560 21.38 -6.55 -29.29
CA GLU A 560 21.00 -5.27 -28.73
C GLU A 560 19.84 -5.34 -27.72
N SER A 561 19.23 -6.50 -27.58
CA SER A 561 18.09 -6.71 -26.70
C SER A 561 18.48 -7.37 -25.39
N ASP A 562 18.00 -6.83 -24.28
CA ASP A 562 18.23 -7.39 -22.91
C ASP A 562 17.18 -8.44 -22.50
N HIS A 563 16.32 -8.85 -23.45
CA HIS A 563 15.31 -9.86 -23.21
C HIS A 563 15.94 -11.25 -22.87
N PRO A 564 15.35 -12.07 -21.96
CA PRO A 564 15.90 -13.40 -21.62
C PRO A 564 16.20 -14.31 -22.80
N VAL A 565 15.34 -14.27 -23.84
CA VAL A 565 15.54 -14.98 -25.11
C VAL A 565 16.82 -14.52 -25.79
N SER A 566 17.01 -13.22 -25.91
CA SER A 566 18.17 -12.62 -26.56
C SER A 566 19.47 -12.99 -25.85
N ARG A 567 19.47 -12.90 -24.50
CA ARG A 567 20.62 -13.31 -23.70
C ARG A 567 20.98 -14.81 -23.87
N ALA A 568 19.95 -15.68 -24.02
CA ALA A 568 20.17 -17.10 -24.26
C ALA A 568 20.80 -17.35 -25.63
N LEU A 569 20.28 -16.71 -26.69
CA LEU A 569 20.82 -16.82 -28.04
C LEU A 569 22.24 -16.29 -28.15
N VAL A 570 22.51 -15.09 -27.59
CA VAL A 570 23.85 -14.50 -27.57
C VAL A 570 24.86 -15.38 -26.83
N ARG A 571 24.46 -15.96 -25.68
CA ARG A 571 25.30 -16.87 -24.92
C ARG A 571 25.63 -18.13 -25.74
N ALA A 572 24.61 -18.79 -26.28
CA ALA A 572 24.77 -20.00 -27.06
C ALA A 572 25.61 -19.74 -28.34
N ALA A 573 25.39 -18.59 -29.01
CA ALA A 573 26.18 -18.22 -30.18
C ALA A 573 27.66 -17.99 -29.83
N ARG A 574 27.95 -17.38 -28.65
CA ARG A 574 29.33 -17.24 -28.15
C ARG A 574 29.97 -18.57 -27.82
N GLU A 575 29.26 -19.45 -27.12
CA GLU A 575 29.71 -20.77 -26.77
C GLU A 575 29.98 -21.61 -28.04
N ALA A 576 29.10 -21.57 -29.05
CA ALA A 576 29.29 -22.25 -30.32
C ALA A 576 30.47 -21.68 -31.11
N ARG A 577 30.67 -20.34 -31.08
CA ARG A 577 31.87 -19.71 -31.66
C ARG A 577 33.17 -20.21 -31.02
N ASP A 578 33.22 -20.19 -29.69
CA ASP A 578 34.40 -20.52 -28.93
C ASP A 578 34.73 -22.03 -29.01
N ALA A 579 33.72 -22.87 -29.30
CA ALA A 579 33.88 -24.33 -29.52
C ALA A 579 34.14 -24.71 -30.99
N SER A 580 33.89 -23.82 -31.93
CA SER A 580 33.97 -24.11 -33.38
C SER A 580 35.41 -24.14 -33.86
N THR A 581 35.75 -25.19 -34.62
CA THR A 581 37.02 -25.31 -35.36
C THR A 581 36.84 -25.08 -36.86
N ASP A 582 35.63 -24.62 -37.27
CA ASP A 582 35.31 -24.39 -38.69
C ASP A 582 35.54 -22.90 -39.06
N ASP A 583 36.64 -22.69 -39.76
CA ASP A 583 37.06 -21.37 -40.22
C ASP A 583 36.16 -20.81 -41.36
N SER A 584 35.25 -21.62 -41.93
CA SER A 584 34.33 -21.18 -42.98
C SER A 584 33.18 -20.31 -42.47
N ILE A 585 32.94 -20.28 -41.17
CA ILE A 585 31.89 -19.47 -40.53
C ILE A 585 32.56 -18.27 -39.87
N PRO A 586 32.11 -17.03 -40.18
CA PRO A 586 32.67 -15.82 -39.54
C PRO A 586 32.61 -15.90 -38.03
N GLY A 587 33.67 -15.55 -37.30
CA GLY A 587 33.71 -15.49 -35.84
C GLY A 587 32.69 -14.49 -35.27
N TRP A 588 32.45 -13.43 -36.00
CA TRP A 588 31.40 -12.41 -35.71
C TRP A 588 30.58 -12.14 -36.98
N ILE A 589 29.30 -11.85 -36.77
CA ILE A 589 28.38 -11.39 -37.80
C ILE A 589 27.96 -9.97 -37.40
N ASP A 590 28.29 -9.00 -38.22
CA ASP A 590 27.89 -7.63 -38.02
C ASP A 590 26.44 -7.44 -38.47
N VAL A 591 25.70 -6.66 -37.68
CA VAL A 591 24.29 -6.33 -37.93
C VAL A 591 24.15 -4.82 -38.02
N THR A 592 23.54 -4.36 -39.09
CA THR A 592 23.20 -2.96 -39.27
C THR A 592 21.68 -2.80 -39.35
N HIS A 593 21.16 -1.65 -38.90
CA HIS A 593 19.75 -1.32 -38.89
C HIS A 593 18.91 -2.37 -38.14
N SER A 594 19.35 -2.69 -36.91
CA SER A 594 18.58 -3.58 -36.04
C SER A 594 17.30 -2.93 -35.60
N GLU A 595 16.15 -3.60 -35.81
CA GLU A 595 14.81 -3.15 -35.41
C GLU A 595 14.03 -4.31 -34.81
N ILE A 596 13.18 -3.99 -33.84
CA ILE A 596 12.20 -4.94 -33.27
C ILE A 596 10.82 -4.48 -33.72
N ASP A 597 10.14 -5.30 -34.53
CA ASP A 597 8.81 -4.97 -35.01
C ASP A 597 7.72 -5.10 -33.89
N GLU A 598 6.52 -4.60 -34.17
CA GLU A 598 5.39 -4.65 -33.23
C GLU A 598 5.02 -6.08 -32.80
N GLU A 599 5.35 -7.08 -33.63
CA GLU A 599 5.13 -8.49 -33.36
C GLU A 599 6.24 -9.10 -32.49
N GLY A 600 7.29 -8.34 -32.23
CA GLY A 600 8.47 -8.73 -31.45
C GLY A 600 9.42 -9.63 -32.21
N SER A 601 9.48 -9.53 -33.54
CA SER A 601 10.51 -10.14 -34.39
C SER A 601 11.69 -9.19 -34.51
N PHE A 602 12.89 -9.76 -34.55
CA PHE A 602 14.12 -8.98 -34.74
C PHE A 602 14.44 -8.95 -36.23
N ARG A 603 14.61 -7.77 -36.80
CA ARG A 603 15.01 -7.57 -38.19
C ARG A 603 16.31 -6.80 -38.24
N GLY A 604 17.16 -7.08 -39.23
CA GLY A 604 18.39 -6.35 -39.44
C GLY A 604 19.10 -6.85 -40.67
N PHE A 605 20.07 -6.08 -41.12
CA PHE A 605 20.93 -6.49 -42.23
C PHE A 605 22.18 -7.15 -41.67
N VAL A 606 22.40 -8.40 -42.01
CA VAL A 606 23.54 -9.21 -41.57
C VAL A 606 24.56 -9.38 -42.67
N GLU A 607 25.83 -9.27 -42.31
CA GLU A 607 26.92 -9.51 -43.27
C GLU A 607 27.25 -11.00 -43.30
N LEU A 608 26.91 -11.66 -44.42
CA LEU A 608 27.15 -13.09 -44.61
C LEU A 608 28.16 -13.35 -45.73
N PRO A 609 29.04 -14.36 -45.57
CA PRO A 609 29.95 -14.79 -46.61
C PRO A 609 29.16 -15.46 -47.74
N VAL A 610 29.41 -15.06 -48.96
CA VAL A 610 28.87 -15.64 -50.17
C VAL A 610 30.03 -15.88 -51.17
N GLY A 611 30.67 -17.05 -51.07
CA GLY A 611 31.95 -17.28 -51.76
C GLY A 611 33.08 -16.48 -51.12
N ASP A 612 33.85 -15.75 -51.92
CA ASP A 612 34.96 -14.89 -51.44
C ASP A 612 34.51 -13.48 -51.06
N GLU A 613 33.23 -13.12 -51.20
CA GLU A 613 32.70 -11.80 -50.90
C GLU A 613 31.75 -11.85 -49.69
N THR A 614 31.75 -10.78 -48.89
CA THR A 614 30.77 -10.54 -47.83
C THR A 614 29.60 -9.74 -48.39
N ARG A 615 28.37 -10.20 -48.21
CA ARG A 615 27.15 -9.50 -48.69
C ARG A 615 26.24 -9.17 -47.54
N SER A 616 25.72 -7.98 -47.54
CA SER A 616 24.67 -7.54 -46.62
C SER A 616 23.33 -8.13 -47.06
N VAL A 617 22.68 -8.86 -46.17
CA VAL A 617 21.42 -9.59 -46.42
C VAL A 617 20.44 -9.30 -45.29
N GLU A 618 19.20 -8.99 -45.66
CA GLU A 618 18.14 -8.88 -44.67
C GLU A 618 17.90 -10.21 -43.99
N ALA A 619 17.94 -10.19 -42.63
CA ALA A 619 17.66 -11.34 -41.82
C ALA A 619 16.59 -11.02 -40.78
N VAL A 620 15.76 -12.00 -40.47
CA VAL A 620 14.65 -11.88 -39.53
C VAL A 620 14.66 -13.07 -38.59
N LEU A 621 14.59 -12.80 -37.32
CA LEU A 621 14.35 -13.77 -36.25
C LEU A 621 12.93 -13.61 -35.75
N TRP A 622 12.05 -14.57 -36.01
CA TRP A 622 10.63 -14.48 -35.75
C TRP A 622 10.08 -15.72 -35.06
N ARG A 623 8.93 -15.56 -34.44
CA ARG A 623 8.25 -16.66 -33.75
C ARG A 623 7.03 -17.11 -34.54
N PRO A 624 6.90 -18.42 -34.89
CA PRO A 624 5.75 -18.91 -35.63
C PRO A 624 4.48 -18.83 -34.77
N ARG A 625 3.41 -18.30 -35.34
CA ARG A 625 2.07 -18.27 -34.71
C ARG A 625 1.35 -19.59 -34.85
N SER A 626 1.60 -20.31 -35.93
CA SER A 626 1.08 -21.63 -36.25
C SER A 626 2.20 -22.49 -36.87
N LEU A 627 2.15 -23.78 -36.61
CA LEU A 627 3.07 -24.73 -37.24
C LEU A 627 2.86 -24.84 -38.77
N SER A 628 1.69 -24.48 -39.25
CA SER A 628 1.40 -24.41 -40.71
C SER A 628 2.16 -23.27 -41.42
N ALA A 629 2.80 -22.36 -40.67
CA ALA A 629 3.68 -21.34 -41.25
C ALA A 629 5.06 -21.90 -41.66
N LEU A 630 5.37 -23.14 -41.31
CA LEU A 630 6.64 -23.80 -41.56
C LEU A 630 6.45 -25.09 -42.33
N ASP A 631 7.44 -25.45 -43.11
CA ASP A 631 7.38 -26.68 -43.94
C ASP A 631 8.36 -27.76 -43.48
N GLY A 632 8.01 -29.01 -43.72
CA GLY A 632 8.85 -30.20 -43.65
C GLY A 632 9.62 -30.32 -42.33
N ARG A 633 10.94 -30.38 -42.41
CA ARG A 633 11.86 -30.59 -41.28
C ARG A 633 11.80 -29.49 -40.20
N LEU A 634 11.59 -28.25 -40.64
CA LEU A 634 11.51 -27.10 -39.73
C LEU A 634 10.21 -27.12 -38.94
N ALA A 635 9.09 -27.49 -39.56
CA ALA A 635 7.82 -27.71 -38.89
C ALA A 635 7.93 -28.81 -37.82
N ALA A 636 8.49 -29.95 -38.17
CA ALA A 636 8.70 -31.06 -37.22
C ALA A 636 9.66 -30.67 -36.05
N ALA A 637 10.69 -29.85 -36.30
CA ALA A 637 11.56 -29.34 -35.26
C ALA A 637 10.85 -28.36 -34.33
N ALA A 638 10.03 -27.48 -34.91
CA ALA A 638 9.23 -26.51 -34.12
C ALA A 638 8.14 -27.20 -33.29
N GLU A 639 7.58 -28.32 -33.79
CA GLU A 639 6.58 -29.11 -33.08
C GLU A 639 7.21 -29.91 -31.92
N SER A 640 8.36 -30.50 -32.14
CA SER A 640 9.01 -31.37 -31.15
C SER A 640 9.74 -30.62 -30.05
N GLY A 641 10.18 -29.38 -30.31
CA GLY A 641 10.96 -28.58 -29.39
C GLY A 641 10.10 -27.66 -28.49
N SER A 642 10.77 -27.02 -27.53
CA SER A 642 10.17 -26.00 -26.70
C SER A 642 10.36 -24.61 -27.36
N SER A 643 9.46 -23.67 -27.18
CA SER A 643 9.54 -22.26 -27.63
C SER A 643 10.34 -22.03 -28.93
N PRO A 644 9.82 -22.37 -30.11
CA PRO A 644 10.55 -22.27 -31.37
C PRO A 644 10.73 -20.81 -31.82
N LEU A 645 11.90 -20.51 -32.32
CA LEU A 645 12.25 -19.30 -33.07
C LEU A 645 12.76 -19.67 -34.43
N VAL A 646 12.37 -18.96 -35.45
CA VAL A 646 12.75 -19.19 -36.84
C VAL A 646 13.70 -18.11 -37.33
N VAL A 647 14.79 -18.53 -37.93
CA VAL A 647 15.75 -17.63 -38.55
C VAL A 647 15.54 -17.63 -40.05
N ARG A 648 15.31 -16.46 -40.61
CA ARG A 648 15.05 -16.26 -42.05
C ARG A 648 16.07 -15.28 -42.62
N TRP A 649 16.62 -15.62 -43.81
CA TRP A 649 17.31 -14.66 -44.65
C TRP A 649 17.12 -14.97 -46.12
N LYS A 650 17.25 -13.96 -46.97
CA LYS A 650 16.91 -14.07 -48.42
C LYS A 650 15.49 -14.63 -48.62
N ASN A 651 14.55 -14.20 -47.76
CA ASN A 651 13.14 -14.60 -47.81
C ASN A 651 12.89 -16.13 -47.66
N LYS A 652 13.86 -16.89 -47.14
CA LYS A 652 13.74 -18.34 -46.89
C LYS A 652 14.04 -18.66 -45.42
N ASP A 653 13.22 -19.50 -44.81
CA ASP A 653 13.45 -20.01 -43.46
C ASP A 653 14.64 -20.97 -43.49
N ARG A 654 15.68 -20.66 -42.74
CA ARG A 654 16.97 -21.38 -42.75
C ARG A 654 17.15 -22.31 -41.60
N GLY A 655 16.45 -22.05 -40.49
CA GLY A 655 16.52 -22.90 -39.32
C GLY A 655 15.55 -22.53 -38.24
N VAL A 656 15.33 -23.48 -37.36
CA VAL A 656 14.55 -23.34 -36.14
C VAL A 656 15.49 -23.56 -34.95
N ILE A 657 15.41 -22.60 -34.00
CA ILE A 657 16.10 -22.66 -32.71
C ILE A 657 15.04 -22.89 -31.65
N THR A 658 15.12 -23.97 -30.93
CA THR A 658 14.22 -24.23 -29.82
C THR A 658 14.86 -23.80 -28.53
N LEU A 659 14.06 -23.12 -27.69
CA LEU A 659 14.50 -22.55 -26.42
C LEU A 659 13.83 -23.30 -25.29
N PHE A 660 14.62 -23.82 -24.37
CA PHE A 660 14.14 -24.49 -23.19
C PHE A 660 14.11 -23.52 -22.01
N ASN A 661 13.01 -23.56 -21.28
CA ASN A 661 12.84 -22.84 -20.03
C ASN A 661 12.19 -23.80 -19.03
N ALA A 662 12.98 -24.24 -18.05
CA ALA A 662 12.50 -25.16 -17.03
C ALA A 662 11.40 -24.51 -16.18
N ALA A 663 10.40 -25.28 -15.78
CA ALA A 663 9.45 -24.86 -14.76
C ALA A 663 10.17 -24.60 -13.43
N LYS A 664 9.65 -23.71 -12.63
CA LYS A 664 10.09 -23.54 -11.25
C LYS A 664 9.81 -24.80 -10.46
N ASP A 665 10.67 -25.10 -9.49
CA ASP A 665 10.57 -26.34 -8.70
C ASP A 665 9.27 -26.41 -7.88
N ASP A 666 8.72 -25.24 -7.52
CA ASP A 666 7.49 -25.08 -6.74
C ASP A 666 6.23 -24.82 -7.61
N ALA A 667 6.36 -24.77 -8.94
CA ALA A 667 5.24 -24.41 -9.82
C ALA A 667 4.15 -25.47 -9.87
N VAL A 668 4.54 -26.75 -9.92
CA VAL A 668 3.59 -27.88 -9.97
C VAL A 668 2.79 -27.91 -8.67
N ASP A 669 3.46 -27.92 -7.53
CA ASP A 669 2.80 -27.95 -6.22
C ASP A 669 1.86 -26.74 -6.02
N ALA A 670 2.28 -25.54 -6.50
CA ALA A 670 1.47 -24.34 -6.39
C ALA A 670 0.20 -24.38 -7.28
N VAL A 671 0.31 -24.96 -8.48
CA VAL A 671 -0.84 -25.14 -9.36
C VAL A 671 -1.81 -26.16 -8.78
N ASP A 672 -1.31 -27.32 -8.34
CA ASP A 672 -2.12 -28.36 -7.69
C ASP A 672 -2.83 -27.85 -6.44
N ASP A 673 -2.16 -27.06 -5.61
CA ASP A 673 -2.73 -26.45 -4.41
C ASP A 673 -3.85 -25.44 -4.74
N LEU A 674 -3.76 -24.69 -5.86
CA LEU A 674 -4.80 -23.79 -6.32
C LEU A 674 -6.04 -24.56 -6.82
N GLU A 675 -5.81 -25.57 -7.66
CA GLU A 675 -6.88 -26.44 -8.18
C GLU A 675 -7.60 -27.18 -7.03
N ALA A 676 -6.84 -27.68 -6.04
CA ALA A 676 -7.41 -28.28 -4.84
C ALA A 676 -8.27 -27.31 -4.00
N GLN A 677 -8.02 -26.00 -4.14
CA GLN A 677 -8.83 -24.95 -3.52
C GLN A 677 -10.06 -24.56 -4.36
N GLY A 678 -10.27 -25.20 -5.52
CA GLY A 678 -11.35 -24.91 -6.46
C GLY A 678 -11.12 -23.61 -7.26
N ILE A 679 -9.86 -23.23 -7.47
CA ILE A 679 -9.45 -22.07 -8.26
C ILE A 679 -8.94 -22.61 -9.58
N GLU A 680 -9.57 -22.20 -10.68
CA GLU A 680 -9.18 -22.59 -12.03
C GLU A 680 -7.85 -21.95 -12.40
N THR A 681 -6.92 -22.73 -12.98
CA THR A 681 -5.62 -22.22 -13.39
C THR A 681 -5.52 -22.11 -14.91
N MET A 682 -5.04 -20.98 -15.38
CA MET A 682 -4.82 -20.69 -16.80
C MET A 682 -3.38 -20.23 -17.04
N MET A 683 -2.83 -20.51 -18.20
CA MET A 683 -1.51 -20.06 -18.60
C MET A 683 -1.55 -19.21 -19.87
N LEU A 684 -0.94 -18.03 -19.85
CA LEU A 684 -0.71 -17.18 -21.03
C LEU A 684 0.64 -17.52 -21.66
N SER A 685 0.65 -17.86 -22.94
CA SER A 685 1.88 -18.12 -23.71
C SER A 685 1.84 -17.46 -25.09
N ARG A 686 3.01 -17.06 -25.57
CA ARG A 686 3.24 -16.61 -26.95
C ARG A 686 3.47 -17.77 -27.93
N ASP A 687 3.77 -18.97 -27.40
CA ASP A 687 4.06 -20.13 -28.21
C ASP A 687 2.81 -20.70 -28.87
N THR A 688 3.01 -21.53 -29.88
CA THR A 688 1.93 -22.26 -30.53
C THR A 688 1.20 -23.17 -29.54
N TYR A 689 -0.06 -23.46 -29.78
CA TYR A 689 -0.88 -24.23 -28.85
C TYR A 689 -0.27 -25.60 -28.47
N PRO A 690 0.27 -26.41 -29.37
CA PRO A 690 0.86 -27.72 -29.03
C PRO A 690 2.07 -27.58 -28.07
N VAL A 691 2.93 -26.58 -28.30
CA VAL A 691 4.10 -26.29 -27.45
C VAL A 691 3.69 -25.79 -26.09
N ALA A 692 2.77 -24.81 -26.05
CA ALA A 692 2.26 -24.25 -24.83
C ALA A 692 1.48 -25.28 -24.01
N ARG A 693 0.68 -26.13 -24.65
CA ARG A 693 -0.08 -27.19 -24.00
C ARG A 693 0.82 -28.22 -23.33
N ARG A 694 1.87 -28.71 -24.02
CA ARG A 694 2.84 -29.62 -23.41
C ARG A 694 3.48 -29.04 -22.13
N TYR A 695 3.84 -27.75 -22.19
CA TYR A 695 4.38 -27.08 -20.99
C TYR A 695 3.30 -26.97 -19.91
N GLY A 696 2.07 -26.57 -20.26
CA GLY A 696 0.94 -26.51 -19.35
C GLY A 696 0.65 -27.85 -18.68
N ASP A 697 0.64 -28.94 -19.45
CA ASP A 697 0.44 -30.28 -18.92
C ASP A 697 1.57 -30.71 -17.97
N SER A 698 2.82 -30.31 -18.24
CA SER A 698 3.96 -30.61 -17.35
C SER A 698 3.89 -29.85 -16.01
N VAL A 699 3.15 -28.76 -15.93
CA VAL A 699 2.96 -27.96 -14.71
C VAL A 699 1.58 -28.23 -14.07
N GLY A 700 0.65 -28.91 -14.80
CA GLY A 700 -0.69 -29.24 -14.29
C GLY A 700 -1.75 -28.15 -14.51
N VAL A 701 -1.49 -27.15 -15.36
CA VAL A 701 -2.42 -26.03 -15.60
C VAL A 701 -3.65 -26.51 -16.40
N SER A 702 -4.86 -26.19 -15.93
CA SER A 702 -6.13 -26.60 -16.53
C SER A 702 -6.33 -26.08 -17.95
N HIS A 703 -6.07 -24.79 -18.17
CA HIS A 703 -6.29 -24.14 -19.46
C HIS A 703 -5.05 -23.41 -19.97
N VAL A 704 -4.86 -23.44 -21.29
CA VAL A 704 -3.74 -22.79 -21.96
C VAL A 704 -4.24 -21.81 -23.01
N LEU A 705 -3.86 -20.56 -22.85
CA LEU A 705 -4.11 -19.46 -23.79
C LEU A 705 -2.81 -19.22 -24.57
N ALA A 706 -2.75 -19.79 -25.78
CA ALA A 706 -1.54 -19.83 -26.59
C ALA A 706 -1.59 -18.87 -27.79
N GLY A 707 -0.43 -18.60 -28.42
CA GLY A 707 -0.30 -17.77 -29.61
C GLY A 707 -0.61 -16.28 -29.41
N ILE A 708 -0.57 -15.81 -28.16
CA ILE A 708 -0.99 -14.44 -27.82
C ILE A 708 0.19 -13.48 -28.01
N GLN A 709 -0.02 -12.45 -28.81
CA GLN A 709 0.96 -11.37 -28.99
C GLN A 709 1.08 -10.50 -27.73
N PRO A 710 2.21 -9.81 -27.51
CA PRO A 710 2.42 -8.98 -26.32
C PRO A 710 1.32 -7.93 -26.10
N GLY A 711 0.94 -7.19 -27.12
CA GLY A 711 -0.12 -6.18 -27.07
C GLY A 711 -1.55 -6.74 -26.91
N GLN A 712 -1.77 -8.03 -27.17
CA GLN A 712 -3.09 -8.67 -27.08
C GLN A 712 -3.36 -9.36 -25.73
N LYS A 713 -2.34 -9.57 -24.91
CA LYS A 713 -2.50 -10.20 -23.59
C LYS A 713 -3.56 -9.51 -22.71
N PRO A 714 -3.59 -8.17 -22.58
CA PRO A 714 -4.63 -7.49 -21.79
C PRO A 714 -6.04 -7.70 -22.33
N GLN A 715 -6.20 -7.78 -23.65
CA GLN A 715 -7.51 -8.05 -24.28
C GLN A 715 -8.00 -9.47 -23.96
N THR A 716 -7.07 -10.45 -24.00
CA THR A 716 -7.38 -11.84 -23.65
C THR A 716 -7.82 -11.95 -22.19
N VAL A 717 -7.08 -11.33 -21.26
CA VAL A 717 -7.46 -11.27 -19.84
C VAL A 717 -8.82 -10.60 -19.65
N ARG A 718 -9.07 -9.49 -20.37
CA ARG A 718 -10.37 -8.80 -20.33
C ARG A 718 -11.50 -9.68 -20.85
N SER A 719 -11.26 -10.48 -21.89
CA SER A 719 -12.24 -11.41 -22.43
C SER A 719 -12.64 -12.45 -21.39
N VAL A 720 -11.69 -13.10 -20.73
CA VAL A 720 -11.96 -14.06 -19.64
C VAL A 720 -12.77 -13.40 -18.51
N ARG A 721 -12.40 -12.18 -18.10
CA ARG A 721 -13.16 -11.43 -17.08
C ARG A 721 -14.59 -11.12 -17.51
N ASN A 722 -14.80 -10.76 -18.77
CA ASN A 722 -16.13 -10.42 -19.29
C ASN A 722 -17.06 -11.65 -19.36
N HIS A 723 -16.52 -12.86 -19.35
CA HIS A 723 -17.31 -14.09 -19.21
C HIS A 723 -17.71 -14.40 -17.77
N GLY A 724 -17.44 -13.51 -16.84
CA GLY A 724 -17.91 -13.58 -15.45
C GLY A 724 -16.86 -14.06 -14.44
N ALA A 725 -15.65 -14.39 -14.87
CA ALA A 725 -14.57 -14.82 -13.96
C ALA A 725 -14.01 -13.66 -13.12
N THR A 726 -13.70 -13.94 -11.87
CA THR A 726 -12.94 -13.04 -11.00
C THR A 726 -11.47 -13.45 -11.05
N ILE A 727 -10.66 -12.65 -11.75
CA ILE A 727 -9.33 -13.05 -12.20
C ILE A 727 -8.23 -12.47 -11.32
N ALA A 728 -7.28 -13.31 -10.91
CA ALA A 728 -5.95 -12.89 -10.50
C ALA A 728 -4.93 -13.17 -11.62
N VAL A 729 -4.12 -12.20 -11.99
CA VAL A 729 -3.04 -12.37 -12.97
C VAL A 729 -1.69 -12.37 -12.24
N VAL A 730 -0.87 -13.36 -12.56
CA VAL A 730 0.44 -13.58 -11.94
C VAL A 730 1.53 -13.47 -12.99
N GLY A 731 2.53 -12.63 -12.73
CA GLY A 731 3.67 -12.48 -13.65
C GLY A 731 4.69 -11.45 -13.19
N ASP A 732 5.58 -11.12 -14.12
CA ASP A 732 6.61 -10.10 -13.96
C ASP A 732 6.18 -8.75 -14.58
N ASP A 733 7.08 -7.76 -14.56
CA ASP A 733 6.83 -6.41 -15.11
C ASP A 733 6.43 -6.38 -16.59
N SER A 734 6.72 -7.46 -17.34
CA SER A 734 6.39 -7.55 -18.77
C SER A 734 4.88 -7.58 -19.04
N ILE A 735 4.05 -7.82 -18.02
CA ILE A 735 2.59 -7.90 -18.14
C ILE A 735 1.85 -6.86 -17.27
N ASN A 736 2.48 -5.74 -16.98
CA ASN A 736 1.88 -4.64 -16.20
C ASN A 736 0.51 -4.19 -16.73
N ASP A 737 0.31 -4.23 -18.05
CA ASP A 737 -0.97 -3.89 -18.67
C ASP A 737 -2.06 -4.93 -18.37
N CYS A 738 -1.68 -6.19 -18.14
CA CYS A 738 -2.61 -7.23 -17.71
C CYS A 738 -3.06 -7.02 -16.25
N PHE A 739 -2.16 -6.54 -15.38
CA PHE A 739 -2.51 -6.22 -13.99
C PHE A 739 -3.59 -5.13 -13.89
N ARG A 740 -3.59 -4.14 -14.81
CA ARG A 740 -4.60 -3.07 -14.86
C ARG A 740 -6.00 -3.56 -15.21
N VAL A 741 -6.10 -4.65 -15.96
CA VAL A 741 -7.39 -5.20 -16.41
C VAL A 741 -7.87 -6.36 -15.56
N ALA A 742 -7.01 -6.98 -14.77
CA ALA A 742 -7.36 -8.02 -13.80
C ALA A 742 -8.09 -7.45 -12.58
N ASN A 743 -8.75 -8.32 -11.82
CA ASN A 743 -9.28 -7.95 -10.50
C ASN A 743 -8.16 -7.84 -9.47
N VAL A 744 -7.13 -8.71 -9.58
CA VAL A 744 -5.94 -8.70 -8.75
C VAL A 744 -4.71 -8.94 -9.63
N GLY A 745 -3.73 -8.04 -9.58
CA GLY A 745 -2.41 -8.23 -10.17
C GLY A 745 -1.42 -8.70 -9.10
N ILE A 746 -0.71 -9.79 -9.36
CA ILE A 746 0.33 -10.34 -8.49
C ILE A 746 1.66 -10.29 -9.23
N LEU A 747 2.54 -9.40 -8.81
CA LEU A 747 3.89 -9.25 -9.33
C LEU A 747 4.83 -10.20 -8.60
N ILE A 748 5.56 -11.03 -9.34
CA ILE A 748 6.61 -11.91 -8.81
C ILE A 748 7.98 -11.34 -9.14
N ASP A 749 8.97 -11.61 -8.27
CA ASP A 749 10.39 -11.27 -8.48
C ASP A 749 10.63 -9.76 -8.56
N ALA A 750 9.99 -9.01 -7.68
CA ALA A 750 10.16 -7.57 -7.59
C ALA A 750 11.61 -7.15 -7.26
N MET A 751 12.42 -8.07 -6.72
CA MET A 751 13.82 -7.80 -6.37
C MET A 751 14.75 -7.75 -7.57
N SER A 752 14.46 -8.50 -8.65
CA SER A 752 15.46 -8.68 -9.71
C SER A 752 15.59 -7.50 -10.65
N LYS A 753 14.62 -6.60 -10.72
CA LYS A 753 14.54 -5.68 -11.86
C LYS A 753 14.51 -4.18 -11.58
N SER A 754 14.07 -3.67 -10.46
CA SER A 754 14.10 -2.21 -10.21
C SER A 754 13.28 -1.76 -9.00
N SER A 755 13.74 -0.75 -8.29
CA SER A 755 12.96 0.01 -7.31
C SER A 755 11.68 0.65 -7.91
N ALA A 756 11.63 0.83 -9.22
CA ALA A 756 10.50 1.40 -9.96
C ALA A 756 9.20 0.57 -9.79
N ALA A 757 9.30 -0.75 -9.71
CA ALA A 757 8.14 -1.62 -9.48
C ALA A 757 7.44 -1.34 -8.14
N ILE A 758 8.19 -0.88 -7.14
CA ILE A 758 7.66 -0.52 -5.82
C ILE A 758 7.28 0.97 -5.74
N GLU A 759 7.89 1.84 -6.55
CA GLU A 759 7.58 3.28 -6.56
C GLU A 759 6.21 3.57 -7.19
N HIS A 760 5.85 2.87 -8.26
CA HIS A 760 4.58 3.03 -8.97
C HIS A 760 3.94 1.68 -9.27
N PRO A 761 3.44 0.98 -8.25
CA PRO A 761 2.93 -0.36 -8.42
C PRO A 761 1.62 -0.35 -9.21
N VAL A 762 1.62 -1.07 -10.29
CA VAL A 762 0.41 -1.42 -11.04
C VAL A 762 -0.25 -2.66 -10.43
N ALA A 763 0.58 -3.55 -9.86
CA ALA A 763 0.13 -4.76 -9.19
C ALA A 763 -0.46 -4.47 -7.80
N ASN A 764 -1.47 -5.24 -7.40
CA ASN A 764 -2.11 -5.15 -6.09
C ASN A 764 -1.34 -5.93 -5.00
N VAL A 765 -0.58 -6.94 -5.42
CA VAL A 765 0.28 -7.76 -4.57
C VAL A 765 1.66 -7.83 -5.19
N ILE A 766 2.69 -7.70 -4.37
CA ILE A 766 4.08 -7.82 -4.77
C ILE A 766 4.73 -8.93 -3.95
N MET A 767 5.27 -9.92 -4.64
CA MET A 767 6.10 -10.96 -4.04
C MET A 767 7.57 -10.59 -4.15
N LEU A 768 8.26 -10.53 -3.02
CA LEU A 768 9.66 -10.14 -2.97
C LEU A 768 10.57 -11.24 -3.52
N LYS A 769 10.20 -12.51 -3.30
CA LYS A 769 10.88 -13.68 -3.83
C LYS A 769 10.29 -14.10 -5.18
N ASN A 770 11.09 -14.85 -5.94
CA ASN A 770 10.67 -15.42 -7.21
C ASN A 770 10.03 -16.81 -7.07
N ASP A 771 9.31 -17.06 -5.97
CA ASP A 771 8.64 -18.31 -5.67
C ASP A 771 7.14 -18.21 -5.98
N VAL A 772 6.54 -19.32 -6.42
CA VAL A 772 5.10 -19.43 -6.73
C VAL A 772 4.33 -20.01 -5.54
N ALA A 773 4.98 -20.81 -4.71
CA ALA A 773 4.40 -21.49 -3.54
C ALA A 773 3.66 -20.56 -2.55
N PRO A 774 4.02 -19.28 -2.35
CA PRO A 774 3.24 -18.38 -1.49
C PRO A 774 1.85 -18.03 -2.03
N ILE A 775 1.61 -18.19 -3.35
CA ILE A 775 0.34 -17.79 -3.99
C ILE A 775 -0.85 -18.59 -3.43
N PRO A 776 -0.90 -19.94 -3.47
CA PRO A 776 -2.00 -20.71 -2.88
C PRO A 776 -2.23 -20.41 -1.40
N ARG A 777 -1.14 -20.17 -0.67
CA ARG A 777 -1.19 -19.80 0.75
C ARG A 777 -1.85 -18.44 0.95
N LEU A 778 -1.56 -17.45 0.07
CA LEU A 778 -2.19 -16.14 0.09
C LEU A 778 -3.72 -16.24 -0.09
N PHE A 779 -4.21 -17.08 -1.00
CA PHE A 779 -5.64 -17.31 -1.19
C PHE A 779 -6.30 -17.94 0.05
N THR A 780 -5.67 -18.98 0.59
CA THR A 780 -6.12 -19.61 1.84
C THR A 780 -6.14 -18.62 3.01
N PHE A 781 -5.11 -17.79 3.11
CA PHE A 781 -4.98 -16.76 4.13
C PHE A 781 -6.10 -15.70 4.01
N ALA A 782 -6.36 -15.19 2.81
CA ALA A 782 -7.43 -14.24 2.55
C ALA A 782 -8.82 -14.79 2.94
N ARG A 783 -9.11 -16.06 2.57
CA ARG A 783 -10.34 -16.76 2.96
C ARG A 783 -10.49 -16.91 4.46
N ARG A 784 -9.41 -17.31 5.16
CA ARG A 784 -9.39 -17.43 6.63
C ARG A 784 -9.60 -16.08 7.29
N LEU A 785 -8.95 -15.04 6.81
CA LEU A 785 -9.08 -13.67 7.31
C LEU A 785 -10.52 -13.16 7.18
N ASN A 786 -11.12 -13.27 5.99
CA ASN A 786 -12.49 -12.80 5.76
C ASN A 786 -13.52 -13.58 6.59
N ARG A 787 -13.33 -14.89 6.76
CA ARG A 787 -14.16 -15.70 7.68
C ARG A 787 -14.02 -15.20 9.11
N ARG A 788 -12.79 -14.87 9.54
CA ARG A 788 -12.53 -14.34 10.89
C ARG A 788 -13.14 -12.97 11.11
N ILE A 789 -13.03 -12.07 10.15
CA ILE A 789 -13.65 -10.74 10.19
C ILE A 789 -15.17 -10.88 10.34
N ARG A 790 -15.81 -11.73 9.51
CA ARG A 790 -17.25 -12.01 9.62
C ARG A 790 -17.63 -12.60 10.98
N SER A 791 -16.85 -13.55 11.50
CA SER A 791 -17.07 -14.15 12.82
C SER A 791 -16.90 -13.13 13.96
N ASN A 792 -15.90 -12.24 13.88
CA ASN A 792 -15.69 -11.19 14.89
C ASN A 792 -16.81 -10.16 14.86
N LEU A 793 -17.26 -9.77 13.68
CA LEU A 793 -18.40 -8.87 13.52
C LEU A 793 -19.68 -9.48 14.07
N GLY A 794 -19.94 -10.77 13.77
CA GLY A 794 -21.06 -11.52 14.33
C GLY A 794 -21.00 -11.60 15.86
N PHE A 795 -19.83 -11.91 16.42
CA PHE A 795 -19.63 -11.94 17.86
C PHE A 795 -19.89 -10.56 18.51
N ALA A 796 -19.40 -9.47 17.88
CA ALA A 796 -19.62 -8.13 18.39
C ALA A 796 -21.11 -7.76 18.39
N TRP A 797 -21.87 -8.13 17.36
CA TRP A 797 -23.32 -7.93 17.31
C TRP A 797 -24.06 -8.75 18.38
N VAL A 798 -23.77 -10.04 18.47
CA VAL A 798 -24.39 -10.93 19.48
C VAL A 798 -24.12 -10.42 20.89
N TYR A 799 -22.87 -10.00 21.16
CA TYR A 799 -22.52 -9.40 22.44
C TYR A 799 -23.36 -8.14 22.74
N ASN A 800 -23.41 -7.16 21.82
CA ASN A 800 -24.12 -5.91 22.07
C ASN A 800 -25.63 -6.15 22.31
N VAL A 801 -26.26 -7.05 21.55
CA VAL A 801 -27.66 -7.39 21.72
C VAL A 801 -27.90 -8.09 23.10
N ALA A 802 -27.09 -9.09 23.43
CA ALA A 802 -27.20 -9.81 24.70
C ALA A 802 -26.92 -8.89 25.90
N ALA A 803 -25.93 -8.01 25.79
CA ALA A 803 -25.59 -7.07 26.85
C ALA A 803 -26.70 -6.04 27.11
N ILE A 804 -27.34 -5.52 26.04
CA ILE A 804 -28.49 -4.61 26.15
C ILE A 804 -29.66 -5.32 26.81
N ILE A 805 -29.98 -6.56 26.41
CA ILE A 805 -31.08 -7.35 27.02
C ILE A 805 -30.80 -7.58 28.50
N ALA A 806 -29.57 -7.96 28.84
CA ALA A 806 -29.18 -8.19 30.24
C ALA A 806 -29.19 -6.89 31.06
N ALA A 807 -28.85 -5.73 30.46
CA ALA A 807 -28.94 -4.45 31.13
C ALA A 807 -30.40 -4.01 31.40
N ILE A 808 -31.27 -4.11 30.38
CA ILE A 808 -32.70 -3.79 30.49
C ILE A 808 -33.40 -4.64 31.52
N SER A 809 -33.00 -5.91 31.70
CA SER A 809 -33.58 -6.79 32.69
C SER A 809 -33.37 -6.35 34.14
N GLY A 810 -32.52 -5.37 34.40
CA GLY A 810 -32.22 -4.84 35.76
C GLY A 810 -31.37 -5.79 36.63
N VAL A 811 -30.90 -6.91 36.08
CA VAL A 811 -30.10 -7.91 36.83
C VAL A 811 -28.67 -7.45 37.06
N LEU A 812 -28.11 -6.65 36.12
CA LEU A 812 -26.71 -6.26 36.14
C LEU A 812 -26.50 -4.87 36.75
N HIS A 813 -25.58 -4.79 37.72
CA HIS A 813 -25.05 -3.51 38.15
C HIS A 813 -24.28 -2.81 36.99
N PRO A 814 -24.42 -1.47 36.79
CA PRO A 814 -23.78 -0.75 35.67
C PRO A 814 -22.27 -0.96 35.61
N MET A 815 -21.59 -1.13 36.75
CA MET A 815 -20.16 -1.44 36.81
C MET A 815 -19.84 -2.79 36.17
N ILE A 816 -20.64 -3.84 36.43
CA ILE A 816 -20.47 -5.17 35.83
C ILE A 816 -20.74 -5.11 34.33
N ALA A 817 -21.75 -4.37 33.89
CA ALA A 817 -22.03 -4.15 32.49
C ALA A 817 -20.78 -3.55 31.76
N SER A 818 -20.12 -2.60 32.39
CA SER A 818 -18.88 -2.01 31.87
C SER A 818 -17.69 -2.98 31.84
N LEU A 819 -17.59 -3.90 32.82
CA LEU A 819 -16.59 -4.96 32.81
C LEU A 819 -16.82 -5.96 31.68
N PHE A 820 -18.05 -6.33 31.38
CA PHE A 820 -18.38 -7.17 30.23
C PHE A 820 -18.07 -6.48 28.91
N MET A 821 -18.30 -5.18 28.79
CA MET A 821 -17.90 -4.37 27.64
C MET A 821 -16.38 -4.46 27.41
N LEU A 822 -15.57 -4.30 28.45
CA LEU A 822 -14.12 -4.46 28.37
C LEU A 822 -13.74 -5.88 27.96
N GLY A 823 -14.34 -6.89 28.60
CA GLY A 823 -14.08 -8.30 28.27
C GLY A 823 -14.36 -8.62 26.82
N ALA A 824 -15.50 -8.19 26.29
CA ALA A 824 -15.85 -8.36 24.88
C ALA A 824 -14.85 -7.65 23.94
N THR A 825 -14.43 -6.43 24.29
CA THR A 825 -13.41 -5.69 23.52
C THR A 825 -12.10 -6.44 23.48
N ILE A 826 -11.61 -6.94 24.63
CA ILE A 826 -10.37 -7.72 24.72
C ILE A 826 -10.48 -9.03 23.91
N VAL A 827 -11.61 -9.75 24.03
CA VAL A 827 -11.82 -10.99 23.26
C VAL A 827 -11.75 -10.74 21.76
N ILE A 828 -12.45 -9.72 21.25
CA ILE A 828 -12.42 -9.37 19.83
C ILE A 828 -11.00 -8.99 19.40
N GLU A 829 -10.28 -8.26 20.20
CA GLU A 829 -8.94 -7.83 19.92
C GLU A 829 -7.94 -8.99 19.88
N VAL A 830 -7.97 -9.88 20.88
CA VAL A 830 -7.15 -11.09 20.88
C VAL A 830 -7.49 -11.97 19.67
N ARG A 831 -8.77 -12.14 19.35
CA ARG A 831 -9.21 -12.88 18.16
C ARG A 831 -8.74 -12.23 16.86
N SER A 832 -8.65 -10.91 16.81
CA SER A 832 -8.20 -10.15 15.62
C SER A 832 -6.69 -10.19 15.45
N THR A 833 -5.94 -10.24 16.54
CA THR A 833 -4.46 -10.28 16.51
C THR A 833 -3.90 -11.70 16.39
N TRP A 834 -4.69 -12.72 16.75
CA TRP A 834 -4.25 -14.11 16.70
C TRP A 834 -4.43 -14.70 15.30
N THR A 835 -3.84 -14.07 14.29
CA THR A 835 -3.75 -14.61 12.95
C THR A 835 -2.60 -15.63 12.89
N ARG A 836 -2.88 -16.84 12.39
CA ARG A 836 -1.82 -17.79 12.03
C ARG A 836 -1.13 -17.27 10.76
N ASN A 837 0.18 -17.42 10.70
CA ASN A 837 1.05 -17.04 9.58
C ASN A 837 0.53 -17.55 8.22
N LEU A 838 0.94 -16.86 7.16
CA LEU A 838 0.68 -17.18 5.75
C LEU A 838 1.16 -18.60 5.40
#